data_9631105303c93be084a4f020a2f202b5
#
_entry.id   9631105303c93be084a4f020a2f202b5
#
_cell.length_a   1.000
_cell.length_b   1.000
_cell.length_c   1.000
_cell.angle_alpha   90.00
_cell.angle_beta   90.00
_cell.angle_gamma   90.00
#
_symmetry.space_group_name_H-M   'P 1'
#
loop_
_entity.id
_entity.type
_entity.pdbx_description
1 polymer ?
#
loop_
_entity_poly.entity_id
_entity_poly.type
_entity_poly.pdbx_seq_one_letter_code
_entity_poly.pdbx_strand_id
1 'polypeptide(L)'
;MPEFKNIAVGLVQIGNEFGNQYYIPYSIGLLQAYAQKCLKNPEKFSFLPPIYKKIRVDQAVASLNRTNIVLFSTYNWNFKLSLEIAKRLKEENDDCVIVFGGPQVPEAKDRLRELLVTYPFIDICCYSEGEVPSLRILENVLERKWIDVPAIGYMDGDGQFKYNTANARITNLNEIPSPYLDGVFDMLFKENPTENWSALLETNRGCPFSCTYCYWGANTRSKVYQYSLDRVFNEIDWISKRGIEFVVCCDANFGMLKRDIDIAKRVAENKIRYGYPEAFSVQNTKNSTDKIYLLQKILNDAGLQKGVNLALQSVNKNTLRSISRSNIGNDTFVDLQLKFTKNGISTFTDMIIGLPEESYDTFVDGVSQIISNGQHNRIQFINLTVLENTLISDLEYKKKYGLIIGESTIVPHHTSLESGPEVHETQRLVFGTNKMPKKDWVRTRVFCWITSLLYFNKLLQIPFIVLNRLYSISYRELLGLFTSKSEGYHYLSEITGFFVEKAEDIQNGGSEYVASQDWLNIWWPADEYIFIKLCKDDLLESFYAEAESSIRNYLNNKNIVLPPMLLENAVMLNRNMVKQPFVQEDIVVSLEYNLIDIYQGVLKGMDIHLQERKVDVNIDRTTKKWATWEQWYKEVVWYGTKKGAYLYDATTN
;
A
#
# COMPACT_ATOMS: atom_id res chain seq x y z
N MET A 1 31.01 -3.39 46.60
CA MET A 1 30.91 -3.02 45.19
C MET A 1 29.55 -2.31 45.06
N PRO A 2 29.43 -1.12 44.46
CA PRO A 2 28.13 -0.55 44.25
C PRO A 2 27.31 -1.49 43.36
N GLU A 3 26.12 -1.88 43.80
CA GLU A 3 25.15 -2.63 42.98
C GLU A 3 24.92 -1.82 41.71
N PHE A 4 25.36 -2.35 40.57
CA PHE A 4 25.09 -1.74 39.28
C PHE A 4 23.58 -1.87 39.04
N LYS A 5 22.85 -0.76 39.16
CA LYS A 5 21.43 -0.68 38.79
C LYS A 5 21.32 -1.15 37.33
N ASN A 6 20.60 -2.25 37.11
CA ASN A 6 20.33 -2.73 35.77
C ASN A 6 19.32 -1.75 35.10
N ILE A 7 19.69 -1.17 33.96
CA ILE A 7 18.89 -0.22 33.21
C ILE A 7 17.91 -0.99 32.32
N ALA A 8 16.64 -0.98 32.66
CA ALA A 8 15.61 -1.61 31.87
C ALA A 8 15.18 -0.70 30.69
N VAL A 9 15.26 -1.23 29.47
CA VAL A 9 14.94 -0.54 28.22
C VAL A 9 13.68 -1.13 27.61
N GLY A 10 12.62 -0.34 27.51
CA GLY A 10 11.40 -0.67 26.80
C GLY A 10 11.51 -0.31 25.30
N LEU A 11 10.90 -1.14 24.45
CA LEU A 11 10.95 -0.98 23.01
C LEU A 11 9.52 -1.04 22.43
N VAL A 12 9.11 -0.06 21.64
CA VAL A 12 7.77 0.03 21.07
C VAL A 12 7.83 0.35 19.56
N GLN A 13 7.38 -0.57 18.74
CA GLN A 13 7.16 -0.40 17.30
C GLN A 13 5.88 -1.13 16.89
N ILE A 14 4.73 -0.51 17.11
CA ILE A 14 3.44 -1.11 16.83
C ILE A 14 3.18 -1.11 15.32
N GLY A 15 3.03 -2.31 14.74
CA GLY A 15 2.65 -2.54 13.36
C GLY A 15 1.14 -2.77 13.20
N ASN A 16 0.67 -2.73 11.94
CA ASN A 16 -0.65 -3.22 11.61
C ASN A 16 -0.59 -4.73 11.38
N GLU A 17 -1.64 -5.42 11.81
CA GLU A 17 -1.90 -6.80 11.45
C GLU A 17 -2.33 -6.88 9.99
N PHE A 18 -1.91 -7.91 9.29
CA PHE A 18 -2.33 -8.20 7.93
C PHE A 18 -2.65 -9.68 7.79
N GLY A 19 -3.94 -10.03 7.82
CA GLY A 19 -4.39 -11.41 7.66
C GLY A 19 -3.81 -12.40 8.69
N ASN A 20 -3.80 -12.07 9.98
CA ASN A 20 -3.18 -12.79 11.09
C ASN A 20 -1.63 -12.89 11.01
N GLN A 21 -1.00 -12.01 10.25
CA GLN A 21 0.46 -11.90 10.19
C GLN A 21 0.91 -10.60 10.83
N TYR A 22 1.99 -10.66 11.61
CA TYR A 22 2.60 -9.51 12.26
C TYR A 22 3.99 -9.23 11.69
N TYR A 23 4.27 -7.96 11.45
CA TYR A 23 5.61 -7.57 11.03
C TYR A 23 6.59 -7.66 12.20
N ILE A 24 7.75 -8.29 11.97
CA ILE A 24 8.87 -8.25 12.91
C ILE A 24 9.25 -6.78 13.12
N PRO A 25 9.40 -6.29 14.38
CA PRO A 25 9.66 -4.87 14.67
C PRO A 25 11.11 -4.48 14.33
N TYR A 26 11.42 -4.43 13.04
CA TYR A 26 12.76 -4.37 12.49
C TYR A 26 13.53 -3.11 12.89
N SER A 27 12.88 -1.91 12.82
CA SER A 27 13.56 -0.65 13.13
C SER A 27 14.07 -0.62 14.57
N ILE A 28 13.20 -1.01 15.52
CA ILE A 28 13.59 -1.03 16.94
C ILE A 28 14.62 -2.13 17.22
N GLY A 29 14.51 -3.25 16.49
CA GLY A 29 15.50 -4.32 16.55
C GLY A 29 16.89 -3.87 16.07
N LEU A 30 16.98 -3.03 15.04
CA LEU A 30 18.25 -2.42 14.60
C LEU A 30 18.85 -1.53 15.68
N LEU A 31 18.03 -0.71 16.36
CA LEU A 31 18.50 0.14 17.46
C LEU A 31 19.04 -0.70 18.62
N GLN A 32 18.34 -1.79 18.98
CA GLN A 32 18.80 -2.73 20.00
C GLN A 32 20.13 -3.40 19.61
N ALA A 33 20.21 -3.96 18.39
CA ALA A 33 21.42 -4.61 17.89
C ALA A 33 22.63 -3.66 17.91
N TYR A 34 22.42 -2.42 17.44
CA TYR A 34 23.45 -1.39 17.42
C TYR A 34 23.90 -1.01 18.85
N ALA A 35 22.95 -0.81 19.75
CA ALA A 35 23.24 -0.51 21.14
C ALA A 35 24.01 -1.64 21.83
N GLN A 36 23.56 -2.88 21.72
CA GLN A 36 24.22 -4.04 22.32
C GLN A 36 25.66 -4.21 21.85
N LYS A 37 25.97 -3.89 20.58
CA LYS A 37 27.34 -3.94 20.04
C LYS A 37 28.21 -2.77 20.49
N CYS A 38 27.66 -1.56 20.60
CA CYS A 38 28.43 -0.34 20.71
C CYS A 38 28.47 0.25 22.13
N LEU A 39 27.61 -0.17 23.04
CA LEU A 39 27.62 0.26 24.45
C LEU A 39 28.92 -0.19 25.12
N LYS A 40 29.52 0.69 25.93
CA LYS A 40 30.72 0.40 26.70
C LYS A 40 30.54 -0.71 27.74
N ASN A 41 29.32 -0.80 28.32
CA ASN A 41 28.95 -1.77 29.35
C ASN A 41 27.55 -2.35 29.01
N PRO A 42 27.41 -3.15 27.96
CA PRO A 42 26.11 -3.63 27.51
C PRO A 42 25.39 -4.49 28.56
N GLU A 43 26.14 -5.13 29.47
CA GLU A 43 25.60 -5.94 30.57
C GLU A 43 24.81 -5.16 31.61
N LYS A 44 24.92 -3.82 31.62
CA LYS A 44 24.11 -2.95 32.47
C LYS A 44 22.72 -2.68 31.93
N PHE A 45 22.43 -3.08 30.68
CA PHE A 45 21.18 -2.81 30.00
C PHE A 45 20.41 -4.12 29.80
N SER A 46 19.12 -4.10 30.17
CA SER A 46 18.19 -5.18 29.94
C SER A 46 17.10 -4.70 28.97
N PHE A 47 17.16 -5.19 27.74
CA PHE A 47 16.13 -4.89 26.74
C PHE A 47 14.95 -5.82 26.92
N LEU A 48 13.76 -5.22 27.09
CA LEU A 48 12.51 -5.96 27.19
C LEU A 48 12.04 -6.41 25.80
N PRO A 49 11.22 -7.49 25.71
CA PRO A 49 10.55 -7.84 24.46
C PRO A 49 9.78 -6.65 23.90
N PRO A 50 9.89 -6.38 22.58
CA PRO A 50 9.26 -5.20 21.99
C PRO A 50 7.73 -5.33 21.93
N ILE A 51 7.02 -4.24 22.14
CA ILE A 51 5.60 -4.14 21.81
C ILE A 51 5.50 -3.90 20.31
N TYR A 52 5.02 -4.91 19.55
CA TYR A 52 4.99 -4.92 18.08
C TYR A 52 3.58 -4.91 17.49
N LYS A 53 2.56 -5.26 18.27
CA LYS A 53 1.16 -5.31 17.84
C LYS A 53 0.28 -4.38 18.68
N LYS A 54 -0.89 -4.04 18.15
CA LYS A 54 -1.89 -3.28 18.88
C LYS A 54 -2.38 -4.10 20.07
N ILE A 55 -2.16 -3.58 21.27
CA ILE A 55 -2.66 -4.12 22.55
C ILE A 55 -3.35 -2.99 23.28
N ARG A 56 -4.10 -3.30 24.33
CA ARG A 56 -4.72 -2.28 25.20
C ARG A 56 -3.64 -1.42 25.85
N VAL A 57 -3.95 -0.14 26.03
CA VAL A 57 -3.00 0.83 26.61
C VAL A 57 -2.57 0.41 28.02
N ASP A 58 -3.51 -0.04 28.85
CA ASP A 58 -3.22 -0.53 30.20
C ASP A 58 -2.25 -1.74 30.21
N GLN A 59 -2.37 -2.66 29.27
CA GLN A 59 -1.45 -3.80 29.12
C GLN A 59 -0.04 -3.34 28.68
N ALA A 60 0.03 -2.40 27.75
CA ALA A 60 1.29 -1.82 27.33
C ALA A 60 2.00 -1.13 28.48
N VAL A 61 1.29 -0.31 29.22
CA VAL A 61 1.82 0.42 30.41
C VAL A 61 2.28 -0.55 31.48
N ALA A 62 1.48 -1.58 31.80
CA ALA A 62 1.86 -2.59 32.81
C ALA A 62 3.16 -3.33 32.43
N SER A 63 3.43 -3.57 31.15
CA SER A 63 4.67 -4.19 30.69
C SER A 63 5.88 -3.26 30.72
N LEU A 64 5.67 -1.94 30.69
CA LEU A 64 6.71 -0.91 30.61
C LEU A 64 6.94 -0.13 31.92
N ASN A 65 6.07 -0.25 32.92
CA ASN A 65 6.06 0.63 34.12
C ASN A 65 7.34 0.54 34.99
N ARG A 66 8.16 -0.51 34.80
CA ARG A 66 9.45 -0.68 35.50
C ARG A 66 10.66 -0.33 34.65
N THR A 67 10.46 0.24 33.48
CA THR A 67 11.58 0.65 32.62
C THR A 67 12.17 1.98 33.05
N ASN A 68 13.47 2.15 32.81
CA ASN A 68 14.18 3.43 33.00
C ASN A 68 14.03 4.34 31.77
N ILE A 69 13.85 3.73 30.60
CA ILE A 69 13.73 4.40 29.32
C ILE A 69 12.88 3.57 28.37
N VAL A 70 12.04 4.24 27.56
CA VAL A 70 11.28 3.59 26.47
C VAL A 70 11.54 4.30 25.14
N LEU A 71 11.90 3.53 24.13
CA LEU A 71 12.12 3.98 22.75
C LEU A 71 10.90 3.66 21.91
N PHE A 72 10.22 4.68 21.37
CA PHE A 72 9.07 4.57 20.48
C PHE A 72 9.49 4.83 19.03
N SER A 73 9.25 3.85 18.14
CA SER A 73 9.40 4.02 16.70
C SER A 73 8.04 4.37 16.09
N THR A 74 7.85 5.64 15.73
CA THR A 74 6.54 6.20 15.40
C THR A 74 6.33 6.44 13.92
N TYR A 75 5.15 6.01 13.46
CA TYR A 75 4.62 6.14 12.11
C TYR A 75 3.20 6.70 12.18
N ASN A 76 2.63 7.15 11.08
CA ASN A 76 1.27 7.68 11.05
C ASN A 76 0.19 6.68 11.53
N TRP A 77 0.44 5.38 11.44
CA TRP A 77 -0.49 4.31 11.85
C TRP A 77 -0.35 3.85 13.32
N ASN A 78 0.59 4.41 14.09
CA ASN A 78 0.78 4.07 15.51
C ASN A 78 1.09 5.28 16.39
N PHE A 79 0.99 6.50 15.86
CA PHE A 79 1.45 7.70 16.55
C PHE A 79 0.56 8.05 17.74
N LYS A 80 -0.75 8.09 17.55
CA LYS A 80 -1.70 8.44 18.63
C LYS A 80 -1.71 7.38 19.73
N LEU A 81 -1.64 6.10 19.37
CA LEU A 81 -1.53 5.00 20.33
C LEU A 81 -0.22 5.09 21.12
N SER A 82 0.90 5.39 20.46
CA SER A 82 2.19 5.61 21.12
C SER A 82 2.15 6.80 22.08
N LEU A 83 1.47 7.89 21.71
CA LEU A 83 1.27 9.05 22.60
C LEU A 83 0.46 8.68 23.85
N GLU A 84 -0.63 7.94 23.71
CA GLU A 84 -1.47 7.54 24.85
C GLU A 84 -0.72 6.60 25.81
N ILE A 85 0.02 5.61 25.25
CA ILE A 85 0.88 4.73 26.05
C ILE A 85 1.93 5.54 26.82
N ALA A 86 2.63 6.44 26.12
CA ALA A 86 3.68 7.26 26.71
C ALA A 86 3.15 8.19 27.81
N LYS A 87 1.98 8.81 27.60
CA LYS A 87 1.32 9.66 28.57
C LYS A 87 1.00 8.89 29.86
N ARG A 88 0.29 7.77 29.74
CA ARG A 88 -0.08 6.95 30.91
C ARG A 88 1.14 6.34 31.60
N LEU A 89 2.15 5.93 30.82
CA LEU A 89 3.40 5.46 31.39
C LEU A 89 4.09 6.54 32.24
N LYS A 90 4.10 7.78 31.77
CA LYS A 90 4.68 8.91 32.52
C LYS A 90 3.88 9.25 33.78
N GLU A 91 2.55 9.07 33.76
CA GLU A 91 1.67 9.21 34.94
C GLU A 91 1.97 8.15 36.01
N GLU A 92 2.32 6.91 35.61
CA GLU A 92 2.67 5.82 36.55
C GLU A 92 4.15 5.81 36.97
N ASN A 93 5.04 6.24 36.07
CA ASN A 93 6.49 6.25 36.29
C ASN A 93 7.11 7.55 35.71
N ASP A 94 7.06 8.62 36.45
CA ASP A 94 7.57 9.95 36.05
C ASP A 94 9.08 9.95 35.79
N ASP A 95 9.82 9.03 36.42
CA ASP A 95 11.26 8.85 36.22
C ASP A 95 11.64 8.16 34.90
N CYS A 96 10.70 7.54 34.24
CA CYS A 96 10.96 6.90 32.95
C CYS A 96 11.26 7.92 31.85
N VAL A 97 12.36 7.75 31.14
CA VAL A 97 12.70 8.59 29.98
C VAL A 97 11.95 8.14 28.74
N ILE A 98 11.11 9.01 28.21
CA ILE A 98 10.30 8.75 27.01
C ILE A 98 10.98 9.33 25.78
N VAL A 99 11.35 8.46 24.82
CA VAL A 99 12.03 8.84 23.57
C VAL A 99 11.14 8.50 22.37
N PHE A 100 10.81 9.51 21.58
CA PHE A 100 10.10 9.33 20.31
C PHE A 100 11.07 9.45 19.13
N GLY A 101 11.00 8.51 18.19
CA GLY A 101 11.76 8.51 16.95
C GLY A 101 10.89 8.00 15.80
N GLY A 102 11.48 7.92 14.60
CA GLY A 102 10.81 7.45 13.40
C GLY A 102 10.22 8.55 12.53
N PRO A 103 9.59 8.18 11.39
CA PRO A 103 9.16 9.13 10.36
C PRO A 103 8.14 10.18 10.80
N GLN A 104 7.43 9.95 11.91
CA GLN A 104 6.41 10.86 12.42
C GLN A 104 7.01 11.99 13.28
N VAL A 105 8.26 11.87 13.70
CA VAL A 105 8.97 12.94 14.42
C VAL A 105 9.45 14.00 13.43
N PRO A 106 9.08 15.30 13.61
CA PRO A 106 9.51 16.36 12.72
C PRO A 106 11.03 16.61 12.76
N GLU A 107 11.65 16.78 11.60
CA GLU A 107 13.06 17.20 11.48
C GLU A 107 13.21 18.72 11.59
N ALA A 108 12.17 19.47 11.21
CA ALA A 108 12.17 20.94 11.28
C ALA A 108 12.12 21.42 12.74
N LYS A 109 13.09 22.28 13.10
CA LYS A 109 13.32 22.76 14.48
C LYS A 109 12.05 23.31 15.15
N ASP A 110 11.29 24.16 14.46
CA ASP A 110 10.09 24.80 15.03
C ASP A 110 8.96 23.78 15.24
N ARG A 111 8.78 22.85 14.33
CA ARG A 111 7.78 21.77 14.44
C ARG A 111 8.15 20.76 15.50
N LEU A 112 9.44 20.47 15.66
CA LEU A 112 9.93 19.61 16.74
C LEU A 112 9.69 20.25 18.11
N ARG A 113 9.91 21.57 18.21
CA ARG A 113 9.57 22.34 19.41
C ARG A 113 8.07 22.30 19.70
N GLU A 114 7.24 22.51 18.69
CA GLU A 114 5.77 22.43 18.80
C GLU A 114 5.32 21.05 19.33
N LEU A 115 5.91 19.97 18.81
CA LEU A 115 5.62 18.61 19.27
C LEU A 115 5.91 18.42 20.76
N LEU A 116 7.08 18.84 21.23
CA LEU A 116 7.49 18.72 22.65
C LEU A 116 6.66 19.63 23.59
N VAL A 117 6.26 20.81 23.13
CA VAL A 117 5.37 21.69 23.88
C VAL A 117 3.95 21.11 23.97
N THR A 118 3.48 20.51 22.90
CA THR A 118 2.13 19.88 22.83
C THR A 118 2.04 18.63 23.70
N TYR A 119 3.13 17.86 23.76
CA TYR A 119 3.20 16.59 24.49
C TYR A 119 4.33 16.58 25.51
N PRO A 120 4.18 17.29 26.66
CA PRO A 120 5.25 17.48 27.62
C PRO A 120 5.72 16.23 28.37
N PHE A 121 5.01 15.11 28.20
CA PHE A 121 5.41 13.78 28.69
C PHE A 121 6.49 13.12 27.82
N ILE A 122 6.81 13.67 26.63
CA ILE A 122 7.93 13.22 25.80
C ILE A 122 9.19 13.97 26.25
N ASP A 123 10.18 13.24 26.74
CA ASP A 123 11.46 13.83 27.19
C ASP A 123 12.36 14.17 25.99
N ILE A 124 12.43 13.29 24.98
CA ILE A 124 13.33 13.44 23.83
C ILE A 124 12.63 13.06 22.54
N CYS A 125 12.79 13.90 21.53
CA CYS A 125 12.46 13.58 20.15
C CYS A 125 13.75 13.34 19.34
N CYS A 126 13.88 12.14 18.77
CA CYS A 126 15.01 11.74 17.94
C CYS A 126 14.60 11.80 16.46
N TYR A 127 15.26 12.62 15.67
CA TYR A 127 14.99 12.78 14.24
C TYR A 127 16.12 12.19 13.38
N SER A 128 15.86 11.96 12.06
CA SER A 128 16.82 11.31 11.17
C SER A 128 17.06 9.81 11.48
N GLU A 129 18.29 9.29 11.25
CA GLU A 129 18.65 7.89 11.54
C GLU A 129 18.88 7.71 13.05
N GLY A 130 18.29 6.66 13.62
CA GLY A 130 18.17 6.51 15.07
C GLY A 130 19.31 5.78 15.76
N GLU A 131 20.23 5.11 15.06
CA GLU A 131 21.23 4.22 15.64
C GLU A 131 22.22 4.96 16.59
N VAL A 132 22.82 6.01 16.08
CA VAL A 132 23.78 6.81 16.88
C VAL A 132 23.10 7.61 17.99
N PRO A 133 21.99 8.34 17.73
CA PRO A 133 21.28 9.05 18.78
C PRO A 133 20.82 8.14 19.92
N SER A 134 20.18 6.99 19.60
CA SER A 134 19.68 6.06 20.63
C SER A 134 20.81 5.49 21.50
N LEU A 135 21.95 5.13 20.89
CA LEU A 135 23.14 4.72 21.63
C LEU A 135 23.59 5.80 22.63
N ARG A 136 23.69 7.07 22.18
CA ARG A 136 24.12 8.18 23.02
C ARG A 136 23.11 8.53 24.11
N ILE A 137 21.82 8.39 23.82
CA ILE A 137 20.76 8.55 24.83
C ILE A 137 20.93 7.48 25.92
N LEU A 138 21.12 6.20 25.55
CA LEU A 138 21.32 5.13 26.51
C LEU A 138 22.57 5.34 27.36
N GLU A 139 23.70 5.75 26.78
CA GLU A 139 24.92 6.06 27.52
C GLU A 139 24.76 7.17 28.57
N ASN A 140 23.81 8.08 28.37
CA ASN A 140 23.58 9.25 29.21
C ASN A 140 22.28 9.18 30.04
N VAL A 141 21.53 8.07 30.00
CA VAL A 141 20.18 7.97 30.59
C VAL A 141 20.14 8.22 32.09
N LEU A 142 21.14 7.78 32.84
CA LEU A 142 21.22 7.99 34.31
C LEU A 142 21.55 9.43 34.68
N GLU A 143 22.38 10.10 33.90
CA GLU A 143 22.82 11.46 34.14
C GLU A 143 21.90 12.52 33.52
N ARG A 144 21.03 12.08 32.59
CA ARG A 144 20.13 12.94 31.79
C ARG A 144 20.83 14.12 31.11
N LYS A 145 22.07 13.91 30.66
CA LYS A 145 22.88 14.87 29.92
C LYS A 145 22.75 14.71 28.44
N TRP A 146 21.92 15.55 27.81
CA TRP A 146 21.58 15.41 26.40
C TRP A 146 22.33 16.35 25.45
N ILE A 147 23.17 17.24 25.97
CA ILE A 147 23.79 18.32 25.19
C ILE A 147 24.66 17.83 24.03
N ASP A 148 25.32 16.71 24.21
CA ASP A 148 26.22 16.12 23.20
C ASP A 148 25.55 14.98 22.38
N VAL A 149 24.28 14.69 22.60
CA VAL A 149 23.54 13.69 21.85
C VAL A 149 23.10 14.28 20.51
N PRO A 150 23.51 13.73 19.36
CA PRO A 150 23.17 14.31 18.06
C PRO A 150 21.73 14.01 17.64
N ALA A 151 21.20 14.80 16.72
CA ALA A 151 19.90 14.60 16.07
C ALA A 151 18.72 14.46 17.06
N ILE A 152 18.71 15.25 18.13
CA ILE A 152 17.60 15.27 19.09
C ILE A 152 17.08 16.67 19.36
N GLY A 153 15.80 16.72 19.76
CA GLY A 153 15.24 17.88 20.44
C GLY A 153 14.69 17.49 21.82
N TYR A 154 14.82 18.35 22.80
CA TYR A 154 14.36 18.14 24.18
C TYR A 154 14.10 19.48 24.88
N MET A 155 13.34 19.42 25.98
CA MET A 155 13.23 20.55 26.89
C MET A 155 14.24 20.38 28.04
N ASP A 156 15.07 21.40 28.34
CA ASP A 156 16.00 21.33 29.46
C ASP A 156 15.31 21.57 30.82
N GLY A 157 16.06 21.47 31.91
CA GLY A 157 15.52 21.63 33.25
C GLY A 157 14.93 23.02 33.55
N ASP A 158 15.23 24.01 32.73
CA ASP A 158 14.68 25.38 32.82
C ASP A 158 13.49 25.56 31.84
N GLY A 159 13.02 24.49 31.20
CA GLY A 159 11.94 24.53 30.22
C GLY A 159 12.33 25.19 28.89
N GLN A 160 13.63 25.28 28.58
CA GLN A 160 14.12 25.83 27.33
C GLN A 160 14.28 24.71 26.27
N PHE A 161 13.75 24.96 25.09
CA PHE A 161 13.94 24.03 23.98
C PHE A 161 15.38 24.00 23.48
N LYS A 162 15.96 22.82 23.43
CA LYS A 162 17.27 22.52 22.85
C LYS A 162 17.12 21.70 21.58
N TYR A 163 17.95 21.98 20.59
CA TYR A 163 17.98 21.30 19.32
C TYR A 163 19.42 20.98 18.94
N ASN A 164 19.78 19.73 19.00
CA ASN A 164 21.12 19.26 18.65
C ASN A 164 21.16 18.81 17.20
N THR A 165 22.10 19.32 16.42
CA THR A 165 22.20 19.00 14.99
C THR A 165 22.53 17.53 14.75
N ALA A 166 22.07 16.99 13.60
CA ALA A 166 22.40 15.65 13.19
C ALA A 166 23.88 15.50 12.82
N ASN A 167 24.46 14.38 13.15
CA ASN A 167 25.78 13.97 12.65
C ASN A 167 25.68 13.51 11.20
N ALA A 168 26.85 13.26 10.56
CA ALA A 168 26.88 12.59 9.27
C ALA A 168 26.23 11.20 9.36
N ARG A 169 25.55 10.80 8.31
CA ARG A 169 24.94 9.46 8.20
C ARG A 169 26.00 8.35 8.28
N ILE A 170 25.60 7.21 8.81
CA ILE A 170 26.41 5.98 8.71
C ILE A 170 26.51 5.59 7.24
N THR A 171 27.71 5.69 6.66
CA THR A 171 27.94 5.41 5.24
C THR A 171 28.29 3.96 4.97
N ASN A 172 28.95 3.31 5.92
CA ASN A 172 29.19 1.87 5.91
C ASN A 172 28.11 1.16 6.72
N LEU A 173 27.05 0.72 6.05
CA LEU A 173 25.91 0.10 6.74
C LEU A 173 26.27 -1.22 7.45
N ASN A 174 27.42 -1.85 7.15
CA ASN A 174 27.88 -3.06 7.84
C ASN A 174 28.35 -2.80 9.28
N GLU A 175 28.49 -1.53 9.68
CA GLU A 175 28.73 -1.16 11.08
C GLU A 175 27.47 -1.37 11.95
N ILE A 176 26.29 -1.39 11.32
CA ILE A 176 25.02 -1.67 11.99
C ILE A 176 24.81 -3.19 12.01
N PRO A 177 24.74 -3.84 13.19
CA PRO A 177 24.52 -5.28 13.28
C PRO A 177 23.18 -5.73 12.74
N SER A 178 23.08 -7.01 12.38
CA SER A 178 21.79 -7.58 11.93
C SER A 178 20.95 -8.03 13.11
N PRO A 179 19.75 -7.49 13.33
CA PRO A 179 18.89 -7.95 14.41
C PRO A 179 18.43 -9.40 14.23
N TYR A 180 18.44 -9.92 13.00
CA TYR A 180 18.14 -11.31 12.68
C TYR A 180 19.29 -12.25 13.07
N LEU A 181 20.51 -11.90 12.67
CA LEU A 181 21.67 -12.77 12.82
C LEU A 181 22.27 -12.72 14.23
N ASP A 182 22.11 -11.62 14.93
CA ASP A 182 22.65 -11.40 16.29
C ASP A 182 21.64 -11.79 17.38
N GLY A 183 20.55 -12.50 17.02
CA GLY A 183 19.61 -13.10 17.97
C GLY A 183 18.69 -12.14 18.71
N VAL A 184 18.58 -10.89 18.27
CA VAL A 184 17.73 -9.85 18.93
C VAL A 184 16.28 -10.30 19.03
N PHE A 185 15.78 -11.03 18.05
CA PHE A 185 14.40 -11.47 18.00
C PHE A 185 14.16 -12.88 18.59
N ASP A 186 15.16 -13.57 19.10
CA ASP A 186 15.01 -14.96 19.59
C ASP A 186 14.02 -15.04 20.76
N MET A 187 14.06 -14.08 21.69
CA MET A 187 13.07 -13.99 22.78
C MET A 187 11.67 -13.72 22.27
N LEU A 188 11.53 -12.80 21.29
CA LEU A 188 10.24 -12.47 20.70
C LEU A 188 9.56 -13.72 20.09
N PHE A 189 10.30 -14.52 19.34
CA PHE A 189 9.77 -15.76 18.76
C PHE A 189 9.48 -16.83 19.81
N LYS A 190 10.31 -16.94 20.82
CA LYS A 190 10.13 -17.90 21.91
C LYS A 190 8.87 -17.61 22.73
N GLU A 191 8.58 -16.35 23.00
CA GLU A 191 7.41 -15.91 23.76
C GLU A 191 6.11 -15.93 22.94
N ASN A 192 6.22 -15.89 21.60
CA ASN A 192 5.09 -15.84 20.67
C ASN A 192 5.18 -16.96 19.60
N PRO A 193 5.18 -18.25 20.01
CA PRO A 193 5.42 -19.37 19.10
C PRO A 193 4.28 -19.65 18.12
N THR A 194 3.09 -19.10 18.35
CA THR A 194 1.90 -19.28 17.51
C THR A 194 1.66 -18.11 16.55
N GLU A 195 2.45 -17.05 16.66
CA GLU A 195 2.31 -15.88 15.78
C GLU A 195 2.86 -16.16 14.39
N ASN A 196 2.14 -15.71 13.38
CA ASN A 196 2.61 -15.71 12.00
C ASN A 196 3.38 -14.43 11.72
N TRP A 197 4.64 -14.58 11.33
CA TRP A 197 5.53 -13.45 11.14
C TRP A 197 5.73 -13.08 9.68
N SER A 198 5.78 -11.78 9.42
CA SER A 198 6.26 -11.18 8.17
C SER A 198 7.60 -10.50 8.40
N ALA A 199 8.59 -10.78 7.58
CA ALA A 199 9.91 -10.17 7.70
C ALA A 199 10.01 -8.88 6.89
N LEU A 200 10.79 -7.93 7.42
CA LEU A 200 11.23 -6.73 6.73
C LEU A 200 12.71 -6.91 6.36
N LEU A 201 13.04 -6.77 5.09
CA LEU A 201 14.42 -6.89 4.59
C LEU A 201 14.88 -5.54 4.04
N GLU A 202 15.93 -4.98 4.61
CA GLU A 202 16.58 -3.76 4.14
C GLU A 202 17.91 -4.14 3.50
N THR A 203 18.08 -3.89 2.19
CA THR A 203 19.34 -4.17 1.50
C THR A 203 20.18 -2.91 1.25
N ASN A 204 19.51 -1.76 1.22
CA ASN A 204 20.13 -0.44 1.06
C ASN A 204 19.27 0.67 1.70
N ARG A 205 19.90 1.81 1.98
CA ARG A 205 19.26 3.04 2.51
C ARG A 205 19.46 4.20 1.58
N GLY A 206 18.37 4.92 1.30
CA GLY A 206 18.33 6.14 0.52
C GLY A 206 17.60 5.98 -0.80
N CYS A 207 17.26 7.13 -1.40
CA CYS A 207 16.58 7.20 -2.68
C CYS A 207 17.11 8.40 -3.48
N PRO A 208 17.58 8.20 -4.73
CA PRO A 208 18.14 9.31 -5.52
C PRO A 208 17.06 10.23 -6.08
N PHE A 209 15.80 9.93 -5.90
CA PHE A 209 14.68 10.72 -6.40
C PHE A 209 14.16 11.69 -5.34
N SER A 210 13.64 12.82 -5.77
CA SER A 210 13.20 13.95 -4.92
C SER A 210 11.67 14.16 -4.97
N CYS A 211 10.88 13.08 -5.07
CA CYS A 211 9.43 13.20 -5.10
C CYS A 211 8.90 13.92 -3.85
N THR A 212 8.14 15.00 -4.04
CA THR A 212 7.77 15.93 -2.97
C THR A 212 6.88 15.34 -1.89
N TYR A 213 6.14 14.27 -2.20
CA TYR A 213 5.23 13.56 -1.31
C TYR A 213 5.87 12.37 -0.57
N CYS A 214 7.14 12.05 -0.87
CA CYS A 214 7.77 10.82 -0.44
C CYS A 214 8.89 11.10 0.57
N TYR A 215 8.88 10.40 1.70
CA TYR A 215 9.88 10.57 2.75
C TYR A 215 11.21 9.85 2.47
N TRP A 216 11.23 8.81 1.64
CA TRP A 216 12.46 8.06 1.31
C TRP A 216 13.52 8.89 0.59
N GLY A 217 13.11 9.92 -0.17
CA GLY A 217 13.98 10.79 -0.97
C GLY A 217 14.20 12.18 -0.40
N ALA A 218 13.91 12.43 0.88
CA ALA A 218 14.20 13.71 1.51
C ALA A 218 15.68 14.12 1.24
N ASN A 219 15.93 15.42 1.04
CA ASN A 219 17.22 15.96 0.60
C ASN A 219 18.46 15.39 1.30
N THR A 220 18.32 14.99 2.56
CA THR A 220 19.39 14.38 3.37
C THR A 220 19.65 12.90 3.05
N ARG A 221 18.77 12.22 2.32
CA ARG A 221 18.80 10.78 2.03
C ARG A 221 18.93 10.43 0.55
N SER A 222 19.34 11.37 -0.28
CA SER A 222 19.46 11.18 -1.74
C SER A 222 20.57 10.19 -2.14
N LYS A 223 21.61 10.03 -1.32
CA LYS A 223 22.68 9.06 -1.57
C LYS A 223 22.29 7.68 -1.04
N VAL A 224 22.50 6.66 -1.88
CA VAL A 224 22.17 5.26 -1.55
C VAL A 224 23.41 4.57 -1.01
N TYR A 225 23.29 4.03 0.21
CA TYR A 225 24.28 3.18 0.87
C TYR A 225 23.78 1.75 0.93
N GLN A 226 24.67 0.76 0.90
CA GLN A 226 24.32 -0.65 0.76
C GLN A 226 24.92 -1.49 1.89
N TYR A 227 24.17 -2.48 2.36
CA TYR A 227 24.72 -3.58 3.14
C TYR A 227 25.52 -4.52 2.23
N SER A 228 26.48 -5.29 2.76
CA SER A 228 27.17 -6.32 1.98
C SER A 228 26.21 -7.41 1.51
N LEU A 229 26.48 -8.01 0.34
CA LEU A 229 25.67 -9.13 -0.15
C LEU A 229 25.69 -10.32 0.79
N ASP A 230 26.83 -10.61 1.42
CA ASP A 230 26.96 -11.71 2.38
C ASP A 230 25.98 -11.54 3.55
N ARG A 231 25.88 -10.33 4.10
CA ARG A 231 24.90 -10.03 5.14
C ARG A 231 23.49 -10.24 4.64
N VAL A 232 23.13 -9.66 3.50
CA VAL A 232 21.78 -9.77 2.93
C VAL A 232 21.42 -11.23 2.66
N PHE A 233 22.35 -12.03 2.11
CA PHE A 233 22.11 -13.45 1.86
C PHE A 233 21.93 -14.24 3.16
N ASN A 234 22.71 -13.96 4.18
CA ASN A 234 22.56 -14.61 5.49
C ASN A 234 21.21 -14.26 6.15
N GLU A 235 20.75 -13.03 6.03
CA GLU A 235 19.40 -12.62 6.51
C GLU A 235 18.28 -13.33 5.74
N ILE A 236 18.39 -13.44 4.41
CA ILE A 236 17.44 -14.21 3.58
C ILE A 236 17.44 -15.68 4.00
N ASP A 237 18.61 -16.27 4.23
CA ASP A 237 18.73 -17.66 4.69
C ASP A 237 18.10 -17.86 6.07
N TRP A 238 18.33 -16.92 6.99
CA TRP A 238 17.75 -16.94 8.33
C TRP A 238 16.20 -16.88 8.27
N ILE A 239 15.64 -15.97 7.46
CA ILE A 239 14.21 -15.82 7.22
C ILE A 239 13.60 -17.12 6.68
N SER A 240 14.24 -17.69 5.64
CA SER A 240 13.74 -18.88 4.95
C SER A 240 13.80 -20.13 5.83
N LYS A 241 14.88 -20.31 6.60
CA LYS A 241 15.04 -21.44 7.53
C LYS A 241 14.04 -21.40 8.69
N ARG A 242 13.54 -20.23 9.06
CA ARG A 242 12.51 -20.06 10.10
C ARG A 242 11.08 -20.22 9.56
N GLY A 243 10.89 -20.48 8.27
CA GLY A 243 9.58 -20.68 7.67
C GLY A 243 8.74 -19.42 7.59
N ILE A 244 9.37 -18.23 7.49
CA ILE A 244 8.64 -16.98 7.38
C ILE A 244 8.05 -16.86 5.98
N GLU A 245 6.72 -16.76 5.91
CA GLU A 245 5.96 -16.83 4.64
C GLU A 245 6.11 -15.58 3.79
N PHE A 246 6.08 -14.41 4.41
CA PHE A 246 6.00 -13.15 3.70
C PHE A 246 7.18 -12.24 4.03
N VAL A 247 7.84 -11.73 2.99
CA VAL A 247 8.96 -10.78 3.12
C VAL A 247 8.66 -9.51 2.35
N VAL A 248 8.79 -8.37 3.01
CA VAL A 248 8.76 -7.04 2.38
C VAL A 248 10.18 -6.49 2.31
N CYS A 249 10.67 -6.26 1.10
CA CYS A 249 11.89 -5.50 0.88
C CYS A 249 11.61 -4.01 1.10
N CYS A 250 12.28 -3.41 2.07
CA CYS A 250 12.10 -2.02 2.49
C CYS A 250 12.86 -1.03 1.60
N ASP A 251 13.57 -1.50 0.59
CA ASP A 251 14.30 -0.63 -0.33
C ASP A 251 13.36 0.24 -1.16
N ALA A 252 13.66 1.52 -1.27
CA ALA A 252 12.84 2.48 -2.01
C ALA A 252 12.77 2.21 -3.52
N ASN A 253 13.76 1.49 -4.09
CA ASN A 253 13.90 1.26 -5.52
C ASN A 253 14.61 -0.06 -5.81
N PHE A 254 13.97 -1.18 -5.54
CA PHE A 254 14.51 -2.49 -5.86
C PHE A 254 14.59 -2.70 -7.38
N GLY A 255 15.69 -3.27 -7.88
CA GLY A 255 16.00 -3.37 -9.32
C GLY A 255 16.81 -2.19 -9.88
N MET A 256 17.13 -1.18 -9.07
CA MET A 256 18.02 -0.09 -9.46
C MET A 256 19.46 -0.55 -9.52
N LEU A 257 19.91 -1.33 -8.56
CA LEU A 257 21.27 -1.82 -8.43
C LEU A 257 21.44 -3.15 -9.20
N LYS A 258 22.65 -3.43 -9.71
CA LYS A 258 22.92 -4.70 -10.41
C LYS A 258 22.75 -5.90 -9.49
N ARG A 259 23.17 -5.76 -8.23
CA ARG A 259 23.12 -6.80 -7.18
C ARG A 259 21.69 -7.24 -6.82
N ASP A 260 20.66 -6.45 -7.14
CA ASP A 260 19.28 -6.79 -6.83
C ASP A 260 18.83 -8.06 -7.58
N ILE A 261 19.43 -8.35 -8.74
CA ILE A 261 19.23 -9.61 -9.46
C ILE A 261 19.77 -10.80 -8.65
N ASP A 262 20.94 -10.66 -8.02
CA ASP A 262 21.55 -11.73 -7.22
C ASP A 262 20.74 -11.95 -5.92
N ILE A 263 20.19 -10.88 -5.35
CA ILE A 263 19.27 -10.97 -4.22
C ILE A 263 17.98 -11.72 -4.62
N ALA A 264 17.38 -11.38 -5.76
CA ALA A 264 16.19 -12.07 -6.26
C ALA A 264 16.46 -13.57 -6.51
N LYS A 265 17.60 -13.91 -7.09
CA LYS A 265 18.05 -15.32 -7.27
C LYS A 265 18.16 -16.03 -5.94
N ARG A 266 18.81 -15.41 -4.92
CA ARG A 266 18.95 -16.01 -3.60
C ARG A 266 17.61 -16.31 -2.94
N VAL A 267 16.65 -15.39 -3.04
CA VAL A 267 15.30 -15.61 -2.52
C VAL A 267 14.61 -16.76 -3.27
N ALA A 268 14.74 -16.83 -4.61
CA ALA A 268 14.19 -17.91 -5.44
C ALA A 268 14.82 -19.28 -5.11
N GLU A 269 16.14 -19.34 -4.95
CA GLU A 269 16.86 -20.55 -4.53
C GLU A 269 16.40 -21.04 -3.16
N ASN A 270 16.20 -20.12 -2.22
CA ASN A 270 15.70 -20.44 -0.89
C ASN A 270 14.25 -20.94 -0.91
N LYS A 271 13.39 -20.37 -1.76
CA LYS A 271 12.04 -20.88 -1.99
C LYS A 271 12.05 -22.34 -2.45
N ILE A 272 12.95 -22.67 -3.38
CA ILE A 272 13.10 -24.06 -3.87
C ILE A 272 13.65 -24.96 -2.76
N ARG A 273 14.65 -24.49 -2.00
CA ARG A 273 15.35 -25.30 -1.01
C ARG A 273 14.57 -25.50 0.28
N TYR A 274 13.89 -24.48 0.79
CA TYR A 274 13.25 -24.46 2.10
C TYR A 274 11.72 -24.36 2.03
N GLY A 275 11.14 -24.12 0.86
CA GLY A 275 9.72 -23.81 0.70
C GLY A 275 9.34 -22.36 1.03
N TYR A 276 10.29 -21.57 1.54
CA TYR A 276 10.06 -20.21 2.05
C TYR A 276 11.07 -19.19 1.49
N PRO A 277 10.70 -17.88 1.42
CA PRO A 277 9.38 -17.36 1.71
C PRO A 277 8.35 -17.78 0.65
N GLU A 278 7.05 -17.63 0.95
CA GLU A 278 5.97 -17.84 -0.03
C GLU A 278 5.81 -16.64 -0.97
N ALA A 279 6.08 -15.44 -0.46
CA ALA A 279 6.05 -14.24 -1.25
C ALA A 279 7.15 -13.25 -0.86
N PHE A 280 7.68 -12.55 -1.87
CA PHE A 280 8.66 -11.49 -1.72
C PHE A 280 8.16 -10.20 -2.39
N SER A 281 7.76 -9.21 -1.60
CA SER A 281 7.22 -7.94 -2.06
C SER A 281 8.32 -6.89 -2.18
N VAL A 282 8.39 -6.22 -3.31
CA VAL A 282 9.39 -5.18 -3.59
C VAL A 282 8.76 -3.92 -4.19
N GLN A 283 9.37 -2.78 -3.91
CA GLN A 283 9.07 -1.52 -4.60
C GLN A 283 10.00 -1.36 -5.79
N ASN A 284 9.47 -1.53 -7.00
CA ASN A 284 10.28 -1.45 -8.22
C ASN A 284 10.83 -0.05 -8.44
N THR A 285 12.08 0.04 -8.95
CA THR A 285 12.62 1.32 -9.39
C THR A 285 11.84 1.90 -10.56
N LYS A 286 11.78 3.23 -10.62
CA LYS A 286 10.92 3.97 -11.56
C LYS A 286 11.43 4.00 -13.00
N ASN A 287 12.73 3.79 -13.23
CA ASN A 287 13.42 4.16 -14.49
C ASN A 287 14.22 3.01 -15.12
N SER A 288 14.09 1.78 -14.67
CA SER A 288 14.81 0.65 -15.26
C SER A 288 13.85 -0.31 -15.95
N THR A 289 14.20 -0.79 -17.12
CA THR A 289 13.30 -1.55 -18.00
C THR A 289 13.66 -3.04 -18.04
N ASP A 290 14.80 -3.38 -18.66
CA ASP A 290 15.17 -4.80 -18.85
C ASP A 290 15.60 -5.47 -17.54
N LYS A 291 16.23 -4.74 -16.61
CA LYS A 291 16.57 -5.29 -15.30
C LYS A 291 15.33 -5.61 -14.48
N ILE A 292 14.32 -4.73 -14.47
CA ILE A 292 13.06 -5.00 -13.76
C ILE A 292 12.39 -6.21 -14.36
N TYR A 293 12.31 -6.31 -15.68
CA TYR A 293 11.73 -7.47 -16.34
C TYR A 293 12.43 -8.77 -15.94
N LEU A 294 13.77 -8.82 -16.02
CA LEU A 294 14.55 -10.00 -15.64
C LEU A 294 14.34 -10.36 -14.16
N LEU A 295 14.43 -9.38 -13.27
CA LEU A 295 14.23 -9.57 -11.84
C LEU A 295 12.84 -10.11 -11.52
N GLN A 296 11.81 -9.48 -12.07
CA GLN A 296 10.42 -9.88 -11.84
C GLN A 296 10.10 -11.24 -12.45
N LYS A 297 10.74 -11.59 -13.58
CA LYS A 297 10.65 -12.92 -14.16
C LYS A 297 11.23 -13.98 -13.22
N ILE A 298 12.41 -13.75 -12.62
CA ILE A 298 13.00 -14.66 -11.62
C ILE A 298 12.04 -14.89 -10.45
N LEU A 299 11.47 -13.81 -9.89
CA LEU A 299 10.53 -13.91 -8.78
C LEU A 299 9.22 -14.60 -9.17
N ASN A 300 8.71 -14.33 -10.37
CA ASN A 300 7.48 -14.96 -10.88
C ASN A 300 7.67 -16.46 -11.13
N ASP A 301 8.77 -16.86 -11.78
CA ASP A 301 9.08 -18.26 -12.10
C ASP A 301 9.24 -19.09 -10.82
N ALA A 302 9.67 -18.46 -9.72
CA ALA A 302 9.75 -19.08 -8.39
C ALA A 302 8.43 -19.02 -7.58
N GLY A 303 7.34 -18.46 -8.15
CA GLY A 303 6.05 -18.31 -7.46
C GLY A 303 6.04 -17.29 -6.32
N LEU A 304 7.05 -16.40 -6.25
CA LEU A 304 7.22 -15.40 -5.21
C LEU A 304 6.43 -14.10 -5.45
N GLN A 305 5.91 -13.92 -6.68
CA GLN A 305 5.35 -12.67 -7.15
C GLN A 305 3.83 -12.63 -6.97
N LYS A 306 3.31 -11.51 -6.43
CA LYS A 306 1.86 -11.24 -6.32
C LYS A 306 1.35 -10.19 -7.33
N GLY A 307 2.23 -9.63 -8.16
CA GLY A 307 1.94 -8.60 -9.16
C GLY A 307 3.06 -7.56 -9.22
N VAL A 308 3.37 -7.08 -10.43
CA VAL A 308 4.45 -6.11 -10.68
C VAL A 308 3.89 -4.69 -10.68
N ASN A 309 4.36 -3.86 -9.76
CA ASN A 309 3.99 -2.45 -9.74
C ASN A 309 4.81 -1.65 -10.76
N LEU A 310 4.13 -1.03 -11.72
CA LEU A 310 4.69 -0.05 -12.66
C LEU A 310 4.14 1.34 -12.31
N ALA A 311 4.56 1.89 -11.17
CA ALA A 311 3.99 3.09 -10.56
C ALA A 311 4.21 4.36 -11.40
N LEU A 312 3.14 4.94 -11.92
CA LEU A 312 3.14 6.19 -12.68
C LEU A 312 2.78 7.41 -11.81
N GLN A 313 1.89 7.27 -10.84
CA GLN A 313 1.34 8.30 -9.94
C GLN A 313 0.46 9.32 -10.66
N SER A 314 0.88 9.83 -11.80
CA SER A 314 0.17 10.66 -12.77
C SER A 314 0.83 10.52 -14.14
N VAL A 315 0.12 10.82 -15.22
CA VAL A 315 0.67 10.95 -16.58
C VAL A 315 0.70 12.42 -17.05
N ASN A 316 0.15 13.33 -16.27
CA ASN A 316 0.13 14.76 -16.58
C ASN A 316 1.52 15.37 -16.33
N LYS A 317 2.10 15.98 -17.37
CA LYS A 317 3.45 16.56 -17.32
C LYS A 317 3.59 17.70 -16.30
N ASN A 318 2.54 18.49 -16.08
CA ASN A 318 2.58 19.61 -15.12
C ASN A 318 2.53 19.07 -13.69
N THR A 319 1.67 18.09 -13.45
CA THR A 319 1.61 17.35 -12.18
C THR A 319 2.95 16.70 -11.85
N LEU A 320 3.55 15.97 -12.80
CA LEU A 320 4.85 15.34 -12.59
C LEU A 320 5.96 16.35 -12.25
N ARG A 321 5.98 17.53 -12.92
CA ARG A 321 6.91 18.62 -12.57
C ARG A 321 6.66 19.15 -11.16
N SER A 322 5.39 19.38 -10.77
CA SER A 322 5.05 19.93 -9.46
C SER A 322 5.49 19.01 -8.31
N ILE A 323 5.48 17.70 -8.54
CA ILE A 323 5.90 16.69 -7.56
C ILE A 323 7.35 16.22 -7.75
N SER A 324 8.13 16.88 -8.59
CA SER A 324 9.54 16.53 -8.87
C SER A 324 9.74 15.05 -9.26
N ARG A 325 8.87 14.55 -10.14
CA ARG A 325 8.89 13.15 -10.60
C ARG A 325 9.11 13.02 -12.09
N SER A 326 9.93 12.07 -12.47
CA SER A 326 10.09 11.60 -13.85
C SER A 326 9.59 10.15 -13.95
N ASN A 327 8.67 9.88 -14.85
CA ASN A 327 8.21 8.54 -15.19
C ASN A 327 9.04 7.97 -16.37
N ILE A 328 8.93 6.65 -16.56
CA ILE A 328 9.34 6.03 -17.82
C ILE A 328 8.50 6.59 -18.97
N GLY A 329 9.06 6.61 -20.17
CA GLY A 329 8.33 7.04 -21.37
C GLY A 329 7.12 6.15 -21.66
N ASN A 330 6.14 6.71 -22.37
CA ASN A 330 4.91 5.98 -22.70
C ASN A 330 5.20 4.69 -23.49
N ASP A 331 6.05 4.76 -24.50
CA ASP A 331 6.41 3.59 -25.34
C ASP A 331 7.10 2.50 -24.50
N THR A 332 7.97 2.92 -23.58
CA THR A 332 8.63 1.99 -22.64
C THR A 332 7.62 1.31 -21.69
N PHE A 333 6.61 2.06 -21.23
CA PHE A 333 5.54 1.51 -20.39
C PHE A 333 4.74 0.45 -21.17
N VAL A 334 4.33 0.75 -22.40
CA VAL A 334 3.62 -0.17 -23.29
C VAL A 334 4.44 -1.44 -23.56
N ASP A 335 5.72 -1.28 -23.91
CA ASP A 335 6.62 -2.41 -24.16
C ASP A 335 6.78 -3.32 -22.94
N LEU A 336 6.91 -2.74 -21.74
CA LEU A 336 6.99 -3.51 -20.51
C LEU A 336 5.68 -4.25 -20.21
N GLN A 337 4.53 -3.59 -20.37
CA GLN A 337 3.22 -4.22 -20.21
C GLN A 337 3.09 -5.44 -21.14
N LEU A 338 3.42 -5.29 -22.40
CA LEU A 338 3.37 -6.40 -23.37
C LEU A 338 4.34 -7.54 -23.03
N LYS A 339 5.58 -7.22 -22.59
CA LYS A 339 6.56 -8.22 -22.17
C LYS A 339 6.06 -9.02 -20.96
N PHE A 340 5.50 -8.35 -19.96
CA PHE A 340 4.95 -9.01 -18.78
C PHE A 340 3.74 -9.87 -19.12
N THR A 341 2.78 -9.33 -19.86
CA THR A 341 1.56 -10.03 -20.27
C THR A 341 1.87 -11.31 -21.06
N LYS A 342 2.80 -11.25 -22.05
CA LYS A 342 3.22 -12.42 -22.84
C LYS A 342 3.83 -13.54 -21.99
N ASN A 343 4.37 -13.21 -20.81
CA ASN A 343 4.95 -14.19 -19.87
C ASN A 343 4.02 -14.52 -18.70
N GLY A 344 2.73 -14.16 -18.76
CA GLY A 344 1.74 -14.45 -17.73
C GLY A 344 1.98 -13.72 -16.41
N ILE A 345 2.76 -12.63 -16.43
CA ILE A 345 3.09 -11.84 -15.25
C ILE A 345 2.09 -10.70 -15.12
N SER A 346 1.29 -10.73 -14.06
CA SER A 346 0.32 -9.66 -13.77
C SER A 346 1.02 -8.37 -13.36
N THR A 347 0.58 -7.24 -13.93
CA THR A 347 1.06 -5.90 -13.56
C THR A 347 -0.05 -5.08 -12.95
N PHE A 348 0.32 -4.05 -12.20
CA PHE A 348 -0.58 -3.00 -11.77
C PHE A 348 0.14 -1.65 -11.77
N THR A 349 -0.63 -0.58 -11.70
CA THR A 349 -0.12 0.79 -11.70
C THR A 349 -0.74 1.58 -10.56
N ASP A 350 0.02 2.50 -9.95
CA ASP A 350 -0.50 3.42 -8.94
C ASP A 350 -0.79 4.78 -9.55
N MET A 351 -1.94 5.35 -9.19
CA MET A 351 -2.33 6.74 -9.46
C MET A 351 -2.69 7.42 -8.14
N ILE A 352 -2.21 8.66 -7.94
CA ILE A 352 -2.47 9.42 -6.70
C ILE A 352 -3.49 10.52 -6.97
N ILE A 353 -4.56 10.53 -6.17
CA ILE A 353 -5.63 11.53 -6.21
C ILE A 353 -5.23 12.74 -5.37
N GLY A 354 -5.43 13.95 -5.90
CA GLY A 354 -5.16 15.21 -5.18
C GLY A 354 -3.74 15.74 -5.33
N LEU A 355 -2.97 15.24 -6.30
CA LEU A 355 -1.65 15.80 -6.63
C LEU A 355 -1.78 17.26 -7.13
N PRO A 356 -0.83 18.15 -6.81
CA PRO A 356 -0.78 19.50 -7.36
C PRO A 356 -0.75 19.51 -8.88
N GLU A 357 -1.40 20.54 -9.49
CA GLU A 357 -1.55 20.71 -10.95
C GLU A 357 -2.35 19.61 -11.67
N GLU A 358 -2.91 18.64 -10.94
CA GLU A 358 -3.86 17.66 -11.46
C GLU A 358 -5.28 18.19 -11.34
N SER A 359 -6.07 18.13 -12.42
CA SER A 359 -7.50 18.40 -12.41
C SER A 359 -8.30 17.10 -12.56
N TYR A 360 -9.62 17.15 -12.36
CA TYR A 360 -10.50 16.02 -12.67
C TYR A 360 -10.29 15.54 -14.10
N ASP A 361 -10.33 16.45 -15.07
CA ASP A 361 -10.21 16.11 -16.49
C ASP A 361 -8.87 15.45 -16.83
N THR A 362 -7.75 16.03 -16.37
CA THR A 362 -6.41 15.48 -16.65
C THR A 362 -6.22 14.12 -15.96
N PHE A 363 -6.80 13.91 -14.78
CA PHE A 363 -6.74 12.64 -14.08
C PHE A 363 -7.53 11.54 -14.83
N VAL A 364 -8.76 11.84 -15.25
CA VAL A 364 -9.64 10.90 -15.96
C VAL A 364 -9.06 10.54 -17.33
N ASP A 365 -8.52 11.53 -18.06
CA ASP A 365 -7.79 11.30 -19.32
C ASP A 365 -6.57 10.40 -19.09
N GLY A 366 -5.84 10.63 -18.01
CA GLY A 366 -4.69 9.82 -17.63
C GLY A 366 -5.06 8.35 -17.37
N VAL A 367 -6.15 8.11 -16.66
CA VAL A 367 -6.67 6.74 -16.41
C VAL A 367 -7.05 6.08 -17.74
N SER A 368 -7.79 6.79 -18.60
CA SER A 368 -8.18 6.30 -19.93
C SER A 368 -6.95 5.93 -20.78
N GLN A 369 -5.93 6.78 -20.77
CA GLN A 369 -4.67 6.52 -21.47
C GLN A 369 -3.94 5.28 -20.93
N ILE A 370 -3.85 5.12 -19.61
CA ILE A 370 -3.18 3.97 -18.97
C ILE A 370 -3.87 2.66 -19.36
N ILE A 371 -5.22 2.64 -19.38
CA ILE A 371 -5.98 1.48 -19.82
C ILE A 371 -5.70 1.20 -21.32
N SER A 372 -5.76 2.22 -22.16
CA SER A 372 -5.47 2.11 -23.61
C SER A 372 -4.04 1.63 -23.89
N ASN A 373 -3.10 1.92 -23.00
CA ASN A 373 -1.71 1.47 -23.04
C ASN A 373 -1.50 0.04 -22.53
N GLY A 374 -2.58 -0.73 -22.31
CA GLY A 374 -2.52 -2.15 -21.98
C GLY A 374 -2.62 -2.49 -20.49
N GLN A 375 -2.90 -1.52 -19.61
CA GLN A 375 -3.17 -1.85 -18.20
C GLN A 375 -4.61 -2.33 -18.03
N HIS A 376 -4.82 -3.64 -18.22
CA HIS A 376 -6.12 -4.27 -18.11
C HIS A 376 -6.35 -5.03 -16.79
N ASN A 377 -5.30 -5.09 -15.95
CA ASN A 377 -5.38 -5.86 -14.71
C ASN A 377 -5.82 -5.02 -13.51
N ARG A 378 -5.10 -3.92 -13.19
CA ARG A 378 -5.44 -3.04 -12.05
C ARG A 378 -4.75 -1.68 -12.13
N ILE A 379 -5.50 -0.63 -11.80
CA ILE A 379 -4.95 0.65 -11.31
C ILE A 379 -5.31 0.76 -9.82
N GLN A 380 -4.30 0.97 -8.99
CA GLN A 380 -4.50 1.27 -7.58
C GLN A 380 -4.60 2.78 -7.41
N PHE A 381 -5.76 3.24 -6.94
CA PHE A 381 -6.03 4.66 -6.68
C PHE A 381 -5.75 4.98 -5.22
N ILE A 382 -4.81 5.89 -4.97
CA ILE A 382 -4.32 6.24 -3.65
C ILE A 382 -4.64 7.71 -3.38
N ASN A 383 -5.22 8.03 -2.22
CA ASN A 383 -5.38 9.40 -1.79
C ASN A 383 -4.03 9.99 -1.35
N LEU A 384 -3.75 11.23 -1.75
CA LEU A 384 -2.51 11.90 -1.38
C LEU A 384 -2.47 12.17 0.13
N THR A 385 -1.58 11.47 0.82
CA THR A 385 -1.32 11.66 2.25
C THR A 385 -0.19 12.66 2.47
N VAL A 386 -0.39 13.62 3.36
CA VAL A 386 0.63 14.58 3.77
C VAL A 386 1.47 13.95 4.90
N LEU A 387 2.56 13.33 4.51
CA LEU A 387 3.50 12.73 5.46
C LEU A 387 4.41 13.80 6.07
N GLU A 388 4.81 13.58 7.33
CA GLU A 388 5.77 14.43 8.01
C GLU A 388 7.13 14.40 7.29
N ASN A 389 7.90 15.48 7.38
CA ASN A 389 9.23 15.61 6.78
C ASN A 389 9.30 15.52 5.24
N THR A 390 8.16 15.62 4.56
CA THR A 390 8.09 15.72 3.09
C THR A 390 7.90 17.16 2.65
N LEU A 391 8.33 17.50 1.42
CA LEU A 391 8.17 18.85 0.89
C LEU A 391 6.69 19.27 0.82
N ILE A 392 5.77 18.31 0.58
CA ILE A 392 4.33 18.60 0.57
C ILE A 392 3.80 19.00 1.96
N SER A 393 4.52 18.70 3.04
CA SER A 393 4.18 19.14 4.38
C SER A 393 4.60 20.58 4.68
N ASP A 394 5.44 21.17 3.82
CA ASP A 394 5.93 22.53 3.94
C ASP A 394 4.83 23.57 3.72
N LEU A 395 4.84 24.65 4.51
CA LEU A 395 3.80 25.69 4.47
C LEU A 395 3.78 26.44 3.14
N GLU A 396 4.95 26.77 2.59
CA GLU A 396 5.05 27.50 1.33
C GLU A 396 4.59 26.63 0.15
N TYR A 397 4.90 25.33 0.18
CA TYR A 397 4.42 24.41 -0.82
C TYR A 397 2.88 24.27 -0.75
N LYS A 398 2.30 24.17 0.45
CA LYS A 398 0.84 24.11 0.64
C LYS A 398 0.15 25.36 0.10
N LYS A 399 0.68 26.55 0.43
CA LYS A 399 0.16 27.84 -0.08
C LYS A 399 0.26 27.93 -1.60
N LYS A 400 1.42 27.58 -2.16
CA LYS A 400 1.68 27.65 -3.60
C LYS A 400 0.64 26.88 -4.42
N TYR A 401 0.28 25.69 -3.98
CA TYR A 401 -0.65 24.80 -4.70
C TYR A 401 -2.07 24.80 -4.14
N GLY A 402 -2.36 25.61 -3.12
CA GLY A 402 -3.67 25.75 -2.50
C GLY A 402 -4.18 24.43 -1.92
N LEU A 403 -3.31 23.68 -1.22
CA LEU A 403 -3.67 22.38 -0.67
C LEU A 403 -4.72 22.52 0.44
N ILE A 404 -5.87 21.89 0.26
CA ILE A 404 -6.92 21.77 1.26
C ILE A 404 -6.74 20.41 1.93
N ILE A 405 -6.35 20.43 3.20
CA ILE A 405 -5.99 19.23 3.96
C ILE A 405 -7.03 19.01 5.05
N GLY A 406 -7.41 17.76 5.26
CA GLY A 406 -8.26 17.32 6.37
C GLY A 406 -7.78 15.99 6.94
N GLU A 407 -8.30 15.63 8.10
CA GLU A 407 -8.03 14.34 8.71
C GLU A 407 -9.00 13.28 8.21
N SER A 408 -8.52 12.03 8.13
CA SER A 408 -9.29 10.83 7.84
C SER A 408 -8.80 9.71 8.75
N THR A 409 -9.72 8.87 9.21
CA THR A 409 -9.40 7.73 10.08
C THR A 409 -8.60 6.69 9.32
N ILE A 410 -7.48 6.23 9.90
CA ILE A 410 -6.68 5.13 9.33
C ILE A 410 -7.30 3.81 9.72
N VAL A 411 -7.72 3.06 8.72
CA VAL A 411 -8.09 1.65 8.86
C VAL A 411 -7.36 0.90 7.76
N PRO A 412 -6.57 -0.13 8.06
CA PRO A 412 -6.02 -0.98 7.02
C PRO A 412 -7.12 -1.80 6.34
N HIS A 413 -7.04 -1.95 5.02
CA HIS A 413 -8.01 -2.76 4.29
C HIS A 413 -7.93 -4.23 4.69
N HIS A 414 -9.07 -4.91 4.69
CA HIS A 414 -9.23 -6.31 5.06
C HIS A 414 -8.79 -6.67 6.50
N THR A 415 -8.73 -5.69 7.39
CA THR A 415 -8.52 -5.95 8.83
C THR A 415 -9.83 -6.24 9.55
N SER A 416 -9.75 -7.04 10.64
CA SER A 416 -10.89 -7.39 11.47
C SER A 416 -11.52 -6.15 12.14
N LEU A 417 -12.84 -6.13 12.25
CA LEU A 417 -13.58 -5.15 13.03
C LEU A 417 -13.45 -5.37 14.54
N GLU A 418 -13.16 -6.60 14.98
CA GLU A 418 -12.99 -6.93 16.40
C GLU A 418 -11.72 -6.34 17.01
N SER A 419 -10.73 -6.08 16.15
CA SER A 419 -9.48 -5.44 16.55
C SER A 419 -9.62 -3.92 16.67
N GLY A 420 -10.84 -3.41 16.91
CA GLY A 420 -11.07 -1.96 17.05
C GLY A 420 -10.11 -1.37 18.08
N PRO A 421 -9.22 -0.45 17.71
CA PRO A 421 -8.25 0.10 18.64
C PRO A 421 -8.96 0.98 19.68
N GLU A 422 -8.49 0.93 20.92
CA GLU A 422 -8.88 1.90 21.97
C GLU A 422 -8.58 3.35 21.54
N VAL A 423 -7.57 3.52 20.68
CA VAL A 423 -7.14 4.80 20.08
C VAL A 423 -7.21 4.71 18.56
N HIS A 424 -7.98 5.59 17.94
CA HIS A 424 -8.08 5.68 16.48
C HIS A 424 -6.97 6.55 15.90
N GLU A 425 -6.15 5.98 15.04
CA GLU A 425 -5.16 6.72 14.27
C GLU A 425 -5.83 7.54 13.15
N THR A 426 -5.24 8.68 12.82
CA THR A 426 -5.68 9.51 11.70
C THR A 426 -4.53 9.86 10.77
N GLN A 427 -4.85 10.14 9.53
CA GLN A 427 -3.93 10.65 8.52
C GLN A 427 -4.43 11.97 7.93
N ARG A 428 -3.51 12.80 7.48
CA ARG A 428 -3.82 14.03 6.78
C ARG A 428 -3.90 13.77 5.29
N LEU A 429 -5.09 13.91 4.69
CA LEU A 429 -5.31 13.75 3.26
C LEU A 429 -5.47 15.11 2.58
N VAL A 430 -5.06 15.19 1.30
CA VAL A 430 -5.33 16.35 0.45
C VAL A 430 -6.68 16.16 -0.22
N PHE A 431 -7.66 16.96 0.17
CA PHE A 431 -9.03 16.95 -0.36
C PHE A 431 -9.28 18.01 -1.45
N GLY A 432 -8.29 18.81 -1.76
CA GLY A 432 -8.36 19.77 -2.86
C GLY A 432 -7.07 20.52 -3.09
N THR A 433 -6.96 21.08 -4.29
CA THR A 433 -5.86 21.93 -4.75
C THR A 433 -6.40 23.08 -5.59
N ASN A 434 -5.54 24.01 -6.03
CA ASN A 434 -5.93 25.07 -6.97
C ASN A 434 -6.56 24.54 -8.27
N LYS A 435 -6.20 23.31 -8.71
CA LYS A 435 -6.68 22.68 -9.96
C LYS A 435 -7.76 21.63 -9.74
N MET A 436 -7.89 21.11 -8.55
CA MET A 436 -8.88 20.10 -8.16
C MET A 436 -9.61 20.58 -6.90
N PRO A 437 -10.66 21.40 -7.00
CA PRO A 437 -11.49 21.80 -5.84
C PRO A 437 -12.07 20.57 -5.11
N LYS A 438 -12.50 20.74 -3.85
CA LYS A 438 -13.08 19.64 -3.04
C LYS A 438 -14.17 18.83 -3.77
N LYS A 439 -15.05 19.49 -4.51
CA LYS A 439 -16.09 18.82 -5.30
C LYS A 439 -15.51 17.92 -6.40
N ASP A 440 -14.45 18.39 -7.05
CA ASP A 440 -13.78 17.61 -8.09
C ASP A 440 -12.97 16.47 -7.50
N TRP A 441 -12.47 16.60 -6.26
CA TRP A 441 -11.88 15.46 -5.54
C TRP A 441 -12.92 14.35 -5.31
N VAL A 442 -14.14 14.69 -4.86
CA VAL A 442 -15.27 13.73 -4.73
C VAL A 442 -15.57 13.07 -6.08
N ARG A 443 -15.74 13.85 -7.14
CA ARG A 443 -15.97 13.32 -8.50
C ARG A 443 -14.85 12.38 -8.95
N THR A 444 -13.59 12.75 -8.69
CA THR A 444 -12.42 11.94 -9.02
C THR A 444 -12.44 10.62 -8.24
N ARG A 445 -12.76 10.67 -6.95
CA ARG A 445 -12.83 9.46 -6.12
C ARG A 445 -13.95 8.52 -6.57
N VAL A 446 -15.12 9.05 -6.88
CA VAL A 446 -16.24 8.29 -7.47
C VAL A 446 -15.82 7.65 -8.79
N PHE A 447 -15.17 8.41 -9.68
CA PHE A 447 -14.66 7.88 -10.95
C PHE A 447 -13.66 6.72 -10.72
N CYS A 448 -12.80 6.81 -9.70
CA CYS A 448 -11.86 5.75 -9.36
C CYS A 448 -12.58 4.45 -8.94
N TRP A 449 -13.59 4.54 -8.07
CA TRP A 449 -14.35 3.35 -7.64
C TRP A 449 -15.20 2.77 -8.77
N ILE A 450 -15.81 3.61 -9.60
CA ILE A 450 -16.52 3.17 -10.82
C ILE A 450 -15.54 2.44 -11.76
N THR A 451 -14.35 3.00 -11.97
CA THR A 451 -13.31 2.35 -12.80
C THR A 451 -12.88 1.01 -12.22
N SER A 452 -12.65 0.95 -10.90
CA SER A 452 -12.32 -0.29 -10.21
C SER A 452 -13.44 -1.32 -10.37
N LEU A 453 -14.68 -0.97 -10.05
CA LEU A 453 -15.83 -1.86 -10.10
C LEU A 453 -16.12 -2.38 -11.51
N LEU A 454 -16.24 -1.47 -12.48
CA LEU A 454 -16.70 -1.84 -13.82
C LEU A 454 -15.60 -2.44 -14.69
N TYR A 455 -14.37 -1.92 -14.57
CA TYR A 455 -13.29 -2.34 -15.44
C TYR A 455 -12.34 -3.35 -14.76
N PHE A 456 -11.84 -3.08 -13.58
CA PHE A 456 -10.83 -3.95 -12.94
C PHE A 456 -11.45 -5.10 -12.14
N ASN A 457 -12.62 -4.91 -11.51
CA ASN A 457 -13.44 -6.01 -10.97
C ASN A 457 -14.29 -6.67 -12.06
N LYS A 458 -14.11 -6.22 -13.31
CA LYS A 458 -14.53 -6.85 -14.58
C LYS A 458 -16.03 -6.98 -14.80
N LEU A 459 -16.87 -6.14 -14.19
CA LEU A 459 -18.31 -6.19 -14.45
C LEU A 459 -18.68 -5.77 -15.88
N LEU A 460 -17.92 -4.84 -16.50
CA LEU A 460 -18.17 -4.38 -17.88
C LEU A 460 -16.87 -4.32 -18.72
N GLN A 461 -15.83 -5.08 -18.35
CA GLN A 461 -14.56 -5.00 -19.07
C GLN A 461 -14.67 -5.45 -20.51
N ILE A 462 -15.41 -6.54 -20.80
CA ILE A 462 -15.57 -7.07 -22.16
C ILE A 462 -16.31 -6.07 -23.05
N PRO A 463 -17.54 -5.59 -22.72
CA PRO A 463 -18.21 -4.59 -23.55
C PRO A 463 -17.39 -3.31 -23.73
N PHE A 464 -16.67 -2.84 -22.71
CA PHE A 464 -15.85 -1.65 -22.84
C PHE A 464 -14.65 -1.86 -23.78
N ILE A 465 -13.99 -3.02 -23.73
CA ILE A 465 -12.91 -3.38 -24.66
C ILE A 465 -13.47 -3.47 -26.10
N VAL A 466 -14.61 -4.12 -26.31
CA VAL A 466 -15.24 -4.25 -27.62
C VAL A 466 -15.58 -2.88 -28.21
N LEU A 467 -16.25 -2.00 -27.43
CA LEU A 467 -16.63 -0.68 -27.90
C LEU A 467 -15.42 0.24 -28.14
N ASN A 468 -14.42 0.19 -27.27
CA ASN A 468 -13.18 0.95 -27.47
C ASN A 468 -12.44 0.47 -28.73
N ARG A 469 -12.31 -0.85 -28.91
CA ARG A 469 -11.54 -1.43 -30.01
C ARG A 469 -12.19 -1.21 -31.38
N LEU A 470 -13.51 -1.41 -31.47
CA LEU A 470 -14.21 -1.37 -32.73
C LEU A 470 -14.71 0.02 -33.14
N TYR A 471 -15.01 0.88 -32.16
CA TYR A 471 -15.61 2.18 -32.40
C TYR A 471 -14.81 3.35 -31.86
N SER A 472 -13.60 3.09 -31.34
CA SER A 472 -12.69 4.10 -30.78
C SER A 472 -13.33 4.98 -29.67
N ILE A 473 -14.34 4.44 -28.98
CA ILE A 473 -14.95 5.13 -27.84
C ILE A 473 -13.96 5.07 -26.67
N SER A 474 -13.58 6.21 -26.15
CA SER A 474 -12.56 6.27 -25.08
C SER A 474 -13.06 5.63 -23.78
N TYR A 475 -12.15 5.06 -22.99
CA TYR A 475 -12.50 4.57 -21.65
C TYR A 475 -13.00 5.69 -20.74
N ARG A 476 -12.56 6.95 -20.95
CA ARG A 476 -13.12 8.13 -20.28
C ARG A 476 -14.63 8.27 -20.54
N GLU A 477 -15.05 8.16 -21.79
CA GLU A 477 -16.47 8.27 -22.16
C GLU A 477 -17.28 7.11 -21.60
N LEU A 478 -16.80 5.87 -21.76
CA LEU A 478 -17.50 4.68 -21.29
C LEU A 478 -17.67 4.67 -19.75
N LEU A 479 -16.60 4.93 -19.01
CA LEU A 479 -16.65 5.00 -17.55
C LEU A 479 -17.45 6.21 -17.06
N GLY A 480 -17.35 7.32 -17.78
CA GLY A 480 -18.07 8.57 -17.47
C GLY A 480 -19.58 8.42 -17.44
N LEU A 481 -20.15 7.46 -18.18
CA LEU A 481 -21.60 7.18 -18.19
C LEU A 481 -22.15 6.82 -16.79
N PHE A 482 -21.28 6.25 -15.93
CA PHE A 482 -21.65 5.68 -14.64
C PHE A 482 -21.23 6.54 -13.44
N THR A 483 -20.72 7.75 -13.67
CA THR A 483 -20.17 8.62 -12.59
C THR A 483 -21.17 9.62 -12.03
N SER A 484 -22.38 9.71 -12.58
CA SER A 484 -23.45 10.58 -12.12
C SER A 484 -24.75 9.81 -12.01
N LYS A 485 -25.60 10.24 -11.08
CA LYS A 485 -26.97 9.70 -10.99
C LYS A 485 -27.70 9.98 -12.29
N SER A 486 -28.36 8.99 -12.85
CA SER A 486 -29.13 9.09 -14.09
C SER A 486 -30.60 8.77 -13.79
N GLU A 487 -31.51 9.65 -14.19
CA GLU A 487 -32.96 9.39 -14.12
C GLU A 487 -33.28 8.11 -14.92
N GLY A 488 -34.09 7.23 -14.34
CA GLY A 488 -34.53 5.98 -14.96
C GLY A 488 -33.63 4.76 -14.71
N TYR A 489 -32.51 4.91 -13.99
CA TYR A 489 -31.62 3.81 -13.62
C TYR A 489 -31.47 3.73 -12.09
N HIS A 490 -32.19 2.82 -11.48
CA HIS A 490 -32.27 2.69 -10.02
C HIS A 490 -30.95 2.19 -9.41
N TYR A 491 -30.48 1.04 -9.88
CA TYR A 491 -29.28 0.40 -9.32
C TYR A 491 -28.00 1.17 -9.62
N LEU A 492 -27.85 1.71 -10.84
CA LEU A 492 -26.71 2.55 -11.19
C LEU A 492 -26.69 3.84 -10.35
N SER A 493 -27.86 4.43 -10.08
CA SER A 493 -27.98 5.62 -9.22
C SER A 493 -27.71 5.32 -7.75
N GLU A 494 -28.10 4.15 -7.25
CA GLU A 494 -27.80 3.69 -5.89
C GLU A 494 -26.29 3.50 -5.71
N ILE A 495 -25.62 2.81 -6.66
CA ILE A 495 -24.16 2.60 -6.63
C ILE A 495 -23.41 3.93 -6.64
N THR A 496 -23.78 4.83 -7.56
CA THR A 496 -23.14 6.14 -7.66
C THR A 496 -23.38 6.99 -6.41
N GLY A 497 -24.62 6.96 -5.87
CA GLY A 497 -24.98 7.62 -4.62
C GLY A 497 -24.13 7.15 -3.45
N PHE A 498 -23.99 5.83 -3.28
CA PHE A 498 -23.14 5.24 -2.25
C PHE A 498 -21.68 5.71 -2.35
N PHE A 499 -21.11 5.75 -3.57
CA PHE A 499 -19.75 6.24 -3.75
C PHE A 499 -19.58 7.73 -3.45
N VAL A 500 -20.58 8.56 -3.80
CA VAL A 500 -20.57 9.99 -3.45
C VAL A 500 -20.61 10.17 -1.93
N GLU A 501 -21.56 9.53 -1.25
CA GLU A 501 -21.69 9.58 0.21
C GLU A 501 -20.41 9.11 0.91
N LYS A 502 -19.79 8.03 0.41
CA LYS A 502 -18.52 7.52 0.96
C LYS A 502 -17.35 8.48 0.73
N ALA A 503 -17.27 9.14 -0.43
CA ALA A 503 -16.24 10.15 -0.68
C ALA A 503 -16.40 11.39 0.22
N GLU A 504 -17.63 11.82 0.45
CA GLU A 504 -17.96 12.91 1.38
C GLU A 504 -17.68 12.52 2.84
N ASP A 505 -17.97 11.26 3.23
CA ASP A 505 -17.64 10.71 4.55
C ASP A 505 -16.13 10.80 4.83
N ILE A 506 -15.29 10.41 3.86
CA ILE A 506 -13.82 10.54 3.98
C ILE A 506 -13.40 12.01 4.18
N GLN A 507 -13.99 12.95 3.45
CA GLN A 507 -13.71 14.39 3.63
C GLN A 507 -14.13 14.92 5.00
N ASN A 508 -15.08 14.24 5.65
CA ASN A 508 -15.58 14.56 6.99
C ASN A 508 -14.90 13.75 8.11
N GLY A 509 -13.78 13.08 7.81
CA GLY A 509 -12.98 12.35 8.81
C GLY A 509 -13.21 10.84 8.85
N GLY A 510 -14.13 10.31 8.03
CA GLY A 510 -14.39 8.89 7.92
C GLY A 510 -13.22 8.09 7.35
N SER A 511 -13.34 6.77 7.40
CA SER A 511 -12.37 5.82 6.84
C SER A 511 -12.47 5.73 5.31
N GLU A 512 -11.37 5.39 4.64
CA GLU A 512 -11.37 5.07 3.21
C GLU A 512 -12.08 3.74 2.87
N TYR A 513 -12.41 2.93 3.89
CA TYR A 513 -12.98 1.58 3.76
C TYR A 513 -14.38 1.50 4.36
N VAL A 514 -15.08 0.42 4.02
CA VAL A 514 -16.46 0.14 4.45
C VAL A 514 -16.45 -1.04 5.42
N ALA A 515 -16.98 -0.84 6.62
CA ALA A 515 -17.12 -1.92 7.58
C ALA A 515 -18.24 -2.88 7.18
N SER A 516 -18.00 -4.18 7.29
CA SER A 516 -19.04 -5.20 7.13
C SER A 516 -18.88 -6.31 8.17
N GLN A 517 -19.85 -6.42 9.07
CA GLN A 517 -19.93 -7.52 10.03
C GLN A 517 -20.30 -8.83 9.35
N ASP A 518 -21.21 -8.78 8.38
CA ASP A 518 -21.75 -9.96 7.68
C ASP A 518 -20.75 -10.62 6.73
N TRP A 519 -19.76 -9.88 6.26
CA TRP A 519 -18.81 -10.35 5.25
C TRP A 519 -17.40 -10.40 5.85
N LEU A 520 -17.05 -11.52 6.43
CA LEU A 520 -15.80 -11.82 7.13
C LEU A 520 -15.50 -10.93 8.35
N ASN A 521 -16.43 -10.07 8.77
CA ASN A 521 -16.23 -9.12 9.89
C ASN A 521 -14.97 -8.25 9.72
N ILE A 522 -14.79 -7.65 8.49
CA ILE A 522 -13.62 -6.86 8.11
C ILE A 522 -14.00 -5.55 7.41
N TRP A 523 -12.99 -4.74 7.17
CA TRP A 523 -13.07 -3.51 6.37
C TRP A 523 -12.79 -3.79 4.90
N TRP A 524 -13.73 -3.43 4.01
CA TRP A 524 -13.66 -3.63 2.57
C TRP A 524 -13.39 -2.34 1.81
N PRO A 525 -12.59 -2.35 0.70
CA PRO A 525 -12.63 -1.30 -0.31
C PRO A 525 -14.06 -1.08 -0.84
N ALA A 526 -14.45 0.16 -1.10
CA ALA A 526 -15.83 0.48 -1.47
C ALA A 526 -16.30 -0.22 -2.75
N ASP A 527 -15.44 -0.36 -3.74
CA ASP A 527 -15.73 -1.08 -5.00
C ASP A 527 -15.87 -2.59 -4.78
N GLU A 528 -15.05 -3.19 -3.93
CA GLU A 528 -15.18 -4.61 -3.54
C GLU A 528 -16.47 -4.85 -2.74
N TYR A 529 -16.82 -3.92 -1.85
CA TYR A 529 -18.08 -3.96 -1.09
C TYR A 529 -19.29 -3.98 -2.03
N ILE A 530 -19.35 -3.10 -3.03
CA ILE A 530 -20.43 -3.06 -4.02
C ILE A 530 -20.43 -4.33 -4.88
N PHE A 531 -19.25 -4.83 -5.28
CA PHE A 531 -19.17 -6.08 -6.04
C PHE A 531 -19.77 -7.26 -5.27
N ILE A 532 -19.43 -7.40 -3.98
CA ILE A 532 -20.02 -8.42 -3.09
C ILE A 532 -21.53 -8.24 -3.00
N LYS A 533 -22.01 -7.01 -2.77
CA LYS A 533 -23.43 -6.71 -2.66
C LYS A 533 -24.20 -7.12 -3.91
N LEU A 534 -23.72 -6.77 -5.09
CA LEU A 534 -24.34 -7.15 -6.36
C LEU A 534 -24.45 -8.67 -6.54
N CYS A 535 -23.43 -9.41 -6.14
CA CYS A 535 -23.44 -10.87 -6.23
C CYS A 535 -24.33 -11.52 -5.16
N LYS A 536 -24.30 -11.02 -3.92
CA LYS A 536 -24.99 -11.64 -2.78
C LYS A 536 -26.49 -11.36 -2.77
N ASP A 537 -26.89 -10.16 -3.16
CA ASP A 537 -28.29 -9.71 -3.16
C ASP A 537 -29.00 -10.06 -4.48
N ASP A 538 -28.34 -10.87 -5.35
CA ASP A 538 -28.86 -11.28 -6.67
C ASP A 538 -29.21 -10.12 -7.60
N LEU A 539 -28.43 -9.04 -7.53
CA LEU A 539 -28.68 -7.79 -8.27
C LEU A 539 -27.95 -7.71 -9.61
N LEU A 540 -27.10 -8.71 -9.95
CA LEU A 540 -26.30 -8.68 -11.17
C LEU A 540 -27.14 -8.57 -12.44
N GLU A 541 -28.27 -9.29 -12.53
CA GLU A 541 -29.16 -9.25 -13.69
C GLU A 541 -29.73 -7.85 -13.91
N SER A 542 -30.26 -7.24 -12.85
CA SER A 542 -30.80 -5.89 -12.88
C SER A 542 -29.73 -4.84 -13.20
N PHE A 543 -28.56 -4.99 -12.62
CA PHE A 543 -27.39 -4.14 -12.91
C PHE A 543 -27.03 -4.19 -14.40
N TYR A 544 -26.93 -5.40 -14.98
CA TYR A 544 -26.57 -5.55 -16.40
C TYR A 544 -27.62 -5.01 -17.33
N ALA A 545 -28.91 -5.17 -17.02
CA ALA A 545 -30.01 -4.59 -17.79
C ALA A 545 -29.95 -3.06 -17.85
N GLU A 546 -29.73 -2.40 -16.69
CA GLU A 546 -29.55 -0.95 -16.65
C GLU A 546 -28.27 -0.50 -17.34
N ALA A 547 -27.16 -1.21 -17.15
CA ALA A 547 -25.87 -0.88 -17.76
C ALA A 547 -25.92 -0.98 -19.29
N GLU A 548 -26.52 -2.04 -19.83
CA GLU A 548 -26.75 -2.18 -21.27
C GLU A 548 -27.60 -1.07 -21.84
N SER A 549 -28.74 -0.76 -21.16
CA SER A 549 -29.63 0.35 -21.55
C SER A 549 -28.91 1.68 -21.56
N SER A 550 -28.08 1.98 -20.53
CA SER A 550 -27.28 3.21 -20.44
C SER A 550 -26.28 3.32 -21.61
N ILE A 551 -25.55 2.23 -21.91
CA ILE A 551 -24.61 2.19 -23.02
C ILE A 551 -25.37 2.40 -24.35
N ARG A 552 -26.48 1.73 -24.55
CA ARG A 552 -27.31 1.84 -25.75
C ARG A 552 -27.81 3.27 -25.98
N ASN A 553 -28.30 3.92 -24.92
CA ASN A 553 -28.74 5.32 -24.97
C ASN A 553 -27.59 6.26 -25.34
N TYR A 554 -26.40 6.03 -24.79
CA TYR A 554 -25.21 6.79 -25.16
C TYR A 554 -24.86 6.62 -26.64
N LEU A 555 -24.85 5.39 -27.16
CA LEU A 555 -24.56 5.09 -28.57
C LEU A 555 -25.57 5.77 -29.50
N ASN A 556 -26.86 5.71 -29.18
CA ASN A 556 -27.94 6.37 -29.93
C ASN A 556 -27.73 7.90 -29.96
N ASN A 557 -27.40 8.50 -28.81
CA ASN A 557 -27.15 9.95 -28.72
C ASN A 557 -25.91 10.39 -29.54
N LYS A 558 -24.97 9.49 -29.74
CA LYS A 558 -23.77 9.71 -30.59
C LYS A 558 -23.98 9.31 -32.04
N ASN A 559 -25.16 8.80 -32.41
CA ASN A 559 -25.47 8.24 -33.73
C ASN A 559 -24.48 7.10 -34.13
N ILE A 560 -24.03 6.31 -33.17
CA ILE A 560 -23.17 5.14 -33.39
C ILE A 560 -24.07 3.91 -33.58
N VAL A 561 -24.06 3.36 -34.78
CA VAL A 561 -24.81 2.15 -35.14
C VAL A 561 -23.92 0.93 -34.97
N LEU A 562 -24.32 0.01 -34.09
CA LEU A 562 -23.67 -1.28 -33.93
C LEU A 562 -24.30 -2.34 -34.84
N PRO A 563 -23.56 -3.39 -35.22
CA PRO A 563 -24.15 -4.59 -35.76
C PRO A 563 -25.21 -5.18 -34.82
N PRO A 564 -26.23 -5.85 -35.35
CA PRO A 564 -27.25 -6.47 -34.51
C PRO A 564 -26.65 -7.40 -33.46
N MET A 565 -27.20 -7.42 -32.24
CA MET A 565 -26.77 -8.27 -31.12
C MET A 565 -25.33 -8.08 -30.61
N LEU A 566 -24.54 -7.15 -31.15
CA LEU A 566 -23.12 -6.99 -30.74
C LEU A 566 -23.00 -6.59 -29.25
N LEU A 567 -23.76 -5.60 -28.82
CA LEU A 567 -23.72 -5.13 -27.42
C LEU A 567 -24.30 -6.19 -26.49
N GLU A 568 -25.45 -6.76 -26.85
CA GLU A 568 -26.10 -7.83 -26.10
C GLU A 568 -25.19 -9.03 -25.91
N ASN A 569 -24.51 -9.46 -26.97
CA ASN A 569 -23.55 -10.58 -26.90
C ASN A 569 -22.36 -10.24 -26.00
N ALA A 570 -21.83 -9.00 -26.06
CA ALA A 570 -20.71 -8.58 -25.21
C ALA A 570 -21.10 -8.55 -23.72
N VAL A 571 -22.29 -8.01 -23.42
CA VAL A 571 -22.84 -7.95 -22.05
C VAL A 571 -23.16 -9.37 -21.54
N MET A 572 -23.82 -10.19 -22.35
CA MET A 572 -24.15 -11.59 -22.02
C MET A 572 -22.89 -12.41 -21.73
N LEU A 573 -21.86 -12.29 -22.56
CA LEU A 573 -20.59 -12.99 -22.33
C LEU A 573 -19.96 -12.55 -21.01
N ASN A 574 -19.84 -11.22 -20.79
CA ASN A 574 -19.24 -10.69 -19.55
C ASN A 574 -19.99 -11.17 -18.31
N ARG A 575 -21.33 -11.06 -18.30
CA ARG A 575 -22.18 -11.49 -17.18
C ARG A 575 -21.98 -12.97 -16.85
N ASN A 576 -21.97 -13.85 -17.84
CA ASN A 576 -21.82 -15.29 -17.63
C ASN A 576 -20.41 -15.70 -17.18
N MET A 577 -19.40 -14.85 -17.42
CA MET A 577 -18.02 -15.08 -16.98
C MET A 577 -17.75 -14.59 -15.55
N VAL A 578 -18.62 -13.76 -14.93
CA VAL A 578 -18.40 -13.31 -13.55
C VAL A 578 -18.44 -14.49 -12.59
N LYS A 579 -17.38 -14.64 -11.77
CA LYS A 579 -17.28 -15.70 -10.76
C LYS A 579 -18.31 -15.50 -9.66
N GLN A 580 -19.11 -16.53 -9.46
CA GLN A 580 -20.13 -16.58 -8.40
C GLN A 580 -20.00 -17.87 -7.59
N PRO A 581 -20.36 -17.85 -6.29
CA PRO A 581 -20.37 -19.08 -5.48
C PRO A 581 -21.55 -19.98 -5.86
N PHE A 582 -21.53 -21.24 -5.41
CA PHE A 582 -22.59 -22.25 -5.53
C PHE A 582 -22.93 -22.67 -6.96
N VAL A 583 -22.14 -22.26 -7.96
CA VAL A 583 -22.33 -22.70 -9.35
C VAL A 583 -21.95 -24.18 -9.47
N GLN A 584 -22.80 -24.96 -10.13
CA GLN A 584 -22.67 -26.42 -10.21
C GLN A 584 -22.29 -26.94 -11.59
N GLU A 585 -22.52 -26.15 -12.64
CA GLU A 585 -22.41 -26.58 -14.03
C GLU A 585 -21.59 -25.57 -14.86
N ASP A 586 -20.85 -26.10 -15.81
CA ASP A 586 -20.25 -25.31 -16.88
C ASP A 586 -21.36 -24.81 -17.81
N ILE A 587 -21.11 -23.76 -18.52
CA ILE A 587 -22.09 -23.16 -19.43
C ILE A 587 -21.47 -22.93 -20.80
N VAL A 588 -22.28 -23.12 -21.83
CA VAL A 588 -21.96 -22.76 -23.21
C VAL A 588 -22.77 -21.52 -23.57
N VAL A 589 -22.09 -20.46 -23.97
CA VAL A 589 -22.69 -19.20 -24.42
C VAL A 589 -22.51 -19.09 -25.94
N SER A 590 -23.63 -19.09 -26.67
CA SER A 590 -23.60 -18.92 -28.15
C SER A 590 -23.61 -17.43 -28.50
N LEU A 591 -22.64 -17.00 -29.27
CA LEU A 591 -22.44 -15.62 -29.71
C LEU A 591 -22.53 -15.55 -31.24
N GLU A 592 -22.97 -14.42 -31.76
CA GLU A 592 -22.98 -14.17 -33.22
C GLU A 592 -21.61 -13.62 -33.72
N TYR A 593 -20.69 -13.31 -32.81
CA TYR A 593 -19.40 -12.69 -33.11
C TYR A 593 -18.28 -13.32 -32.27
N ASN A 594 -17.03 -13.22 -32.78
CA ASN A 594 -15.81 -13.69 -32.14
C ASN A 594 -15.33 -12.80 -30.94
N LEU A 595 -16.25 -12.41 -30.05
CA LEU A 595 -15.97 -11.44 -28.99
C LEU A 595 -14.94 -11.91 -27.97
N ILE A 596 -14.90 -13.21 -27.67
CA ILE A 596 -13.92 -13.77 -26.76
C ILE A 596 -12.50 -13.66 -27.33
N ASP A 597 -12.36 -13.85 -28.65
CA ASP A 597 -11.07 -13.72 -29.34
C ASP A 597 -10.58 -12.27 -29.29
N ILE A 598 -11.49 -11.29 -29.53
CA ILE A 598 -11.18 -9.86 -29.44
C ILE A 598 -10.75 -9.52 -28.02
N TYR A 599 -11.51 -9.93 -26.99
CA TYR A 599 -11.19 -9.69 -25.60
C TYR A 599 -9.82 -10.24 -25.21
N GLN A 600 -9.59 -11.53 -25.46
CA GLN A 600 -8.30 -12.17 -25.14
C GLN A 600 -7.15 -11.62 -25.99
N GLY A 601 -7.42 -11.23 -27.24
CA GLY A 601 -6.47 -10.59 -28.13
C GLY A 601 -5.98 -9.26 -27.58
N VAL A 602 -6.91 -8.38 -27.16
CA VAL A 602 -6.57 -7.08 -26.57
C VAL A 602 -5.75 -7.27 -25.30
N LEU A 603 -6.14 -8.20 -24.41
CA LEU A 603 -5.35 -8.49 -23.21
C LEU A 603 -3.92 -8.92 -23.53
N LYS A 604 -3.68 -9.58 -24.67
CA LYS A 604 -2.36 -10.03 -25.14
C LYS A 604 -1.66 -9.04 -26.07
N GLY A 605 -2.26 -7.85 -26.30
CA GLY A 605 -1.74 -6.84 -27.23
C GLY A 605 -1.80 -7.25 -28.70
N MET A 606 -2.75 -8.14 -29.06
CA MET A 606 -3.00 -8.57 -30.43
C MET A 606 -4.17 -7.78 -31.03
N ASP A 607 -4.10 -7.56 -32.33
CA ASP A 607 -5.18 -6.96 -33.09
C ASP A 607 -6.05 -8.05 -33.72
N ILE A 608 -7.26 -8.24 -33.19
CA ILE A 608 -8.23 -9.20 -33.68
C ILE A 608 -9.41 -8.43 -34.29
N HIS A 609 -9.71 -8.70 -35.56
CA HIS A 609 -10.84 -8.09 -36.24
C HIS A 609 -12.16 -8.79 -35.89
N LEU A 610 -13.24 -7.98 -35.85
CA LEU A 610 -14.59 -8.50 -35.67
C LEU A 610 -14.95 -9.42 -36.84
N GLN A 611 -15.47 -10.61 -36.54
CA GLN A 611 -16.00 -11.57 -37.50
C GLN A 611 -17.42 -11.92 -37.07
N GLU A 612 -18.34 -11.77 -38.01
CA GLU A 612 -19.72 -12.27 -37.88
C GLU A 612 -19.70 -13.78 -38.18
N ARG A 613 -19.66 -14.55 -37.09
CA ARG A 613 -19.72 -16.00 -37.11
C ARG A 613 -20.26 -16.51 -35.80
N LYS A 614 -21.08 -17.54 -35.83
CA LYS A 614 -21.52 -18.20 -34.59
C LYS A 614 -20.33 -18.83 -33.89
N VAL A 615 -20.17 -18.50 -32.59
CA VAL A 615 -19.11 -19.01 -31.76
C VAL A 615 -19.71 -19.50 -30.44
N ASP A 616 -19.52 -20.77 -30.15
CA ASP A 616 -19.88 -21.32 -28.85
C ASP A 616 -18.70 -21.20 -27.91
N VAL A 617 -18.90 -20.44 -26.82
CA VAL A 617 -17.90 -20.18 -25.78
C VAL A 617 -18.20 -21.06 -24.59
N ASN A 618 -17.29 -21.97 -24.28
CA ASN A 618 -17.36 -22.82 -23.11
C ASN A 618 -16.74 -22.05 -21.91
N ILE A 619 -17.51 -21.83 -20.88
CA ILE A 619 -17.08 -21.16 -19.65
C ILE A 619 -16.93 -22.24 -18.57
N ASP A 620 -15.69 -22.44 -18.12
CA ASP A 620 -15.34 -23.36 -17.03
C ASP A 620 -15.73 -22.75 -15.69
N ARG A 621 -16.83 -23.24 -15.13
CA ARG A 621 -17.38 -22.77 -13.85
C ARG A 621 -17.25 -23.80 -12.74
N THR A 622 -16.72 -25.00 -13.06
CA THR A 622 -16.70 -26.15 -12.15
C THR A 622 -15.32 -26.57 -11.68
N THR A 623 -14.25 -26.20 -12.38
CA THR A 623 -12.86 -26.47 -11.95
C THR A 623 -12.54 -25.78 -10.62
N LYS A 624 -13.07 -24.56 -10.41
CA LYS A 624 -12.97 -23.85 -9.13
C LYS A 624 -14.37 -23.59 -8.58
N LYS A 625 -14.68 -24.20 -7.46
CA LYS A 625 -15.97 -24.09 -6.77
C LYS A 625 -15.79 -23.50 -5.38
N TRP A 626 -16.76 -22.71 -4.96
CA TRP A 626 -16.80 -22.14 -3.62
C TRP A 626 -18.07 -22.64 -2.93
N ALA A 627 -17.88 -23.39 -1.84
CA ALA A 627 -18.97 -24.01 -1.09
C ALA A 627 -19.63 -23.04 -0.12
N THR A 628 -18.94 -21.95 0.24
CA THR A 628 -19.44 -20.92 1.15
C THR A 628 -19.14 -19.53 0.62
N TRP A 629 -19.90 -18.53 1.10
CA TRP A 629 -19.64 -17.13 0.82
C TRP A 629 -18.28 -16.68 1.34
N GLU A 630 -17.86 -17.13 2.53
CA GLU A 630 -16.59 -16.77 3.15
C GLU A 630 -15.40 -17.21 2.31
N GLN A 631 -15.47 -18.43 1.74
CA GLN A 631 -14.44 -18.93 0.84
C GLN A 631 -14.37 -18.06 -0.44
N TRP A 632 -15.54 -17.74 -1.01
CA TRP A 632 -15.62 -16.89 -2.21
C TRP A 632 -15.13 -15.47 -1.95
N TYR A 633 -15.52 -14.84 -0.80
CA TYR A 633 -15.02 -13.51 -0.44
C TYR A 633 -13.49 -13.47 -0.37
N LYS A 634 -12.88 -14.49 0.24
CA LYS A 634 -11.42 -14.59 0.37
C LYS A 634 -10.74 -14.79 -0.97
N GLU A 635 -11.17 -15.79 -1.75
CA GLU A 635 -10.44 -16.22 -2.94
C GLU A 635 -10.73 -15.35 -4.17
N VAL A 636 -11.97 -14.92 -4.37
CA VAL A 636 -12.37 -14.14 -5.55
C VAL A 636 -12.17 -12.65 -5.31
N VAL A 637 -12.67 -12.12 -4.19
CA VAL A 637 -12.65 -10.67 -3.96
C VAL A 637 -11.33 -10.25 -3.31
N TRP A 638 -11.01 -10.73 -2.12
CA TRP A 638 -9.82 -10.31 -1.39
C TRP A 638 -8.50 -10.68 -2.11
N TYR A 639 -8.27 -11.98 -2.37
CA TYR A 639 -7.03 -12.42 -3.03
C TYR A 639 -7.06 -12.25 -4.55
N GLY A 640 -8.25 -12.28 -5.15
CA GLY A 640 -8.44 -12.14 -6.59
C GLY A 640 -8.18 -10.73 -7.12
N THR A 641 -8.42 -9.71 -6.32
CA THR A 641 -8.30 -8.29 -6.73
C THR A 641 -6.92 -7.95 -7.29
N LYS A 642 -5.84 -8.46 -6.68
CA LYS A 642 -4.46 -8.19 -7.16
C LYS A 642 -4.13 -8.83 -8.50
N LYS A 643 -4.82 -9.90 -8.85
CA LYS A 643 -4.63 -10.66 -10.10
C LYS A 643 -5.71 -10.36 -11.13
N GLY A 644 -6.69 -9.52 -10.82
CA GLY A 644 -7.86 -9.25 -11.67
C GLY A 644 -8.65 -10.51 -11.99
N ALA A 645 -8.75 -11.46 -11.05
CA ALA A 645 -9.23 -12.82 -11.28
C ALA A 645 -10.76 -12.97 -11.04
N TYR A 646 -11.55 -11.98 -11.44
CA TYR A 646 -13.00 -11.95 -11.23
C TYR A 646 -13.82 -12.73 -12.27
N LEU A 647 -13.22 -13.10 -13.39
CA LEU A 647 -13.89 -13.84 -14.46
C LEU A 647 -13.44 -15.31 -14.47
N TYR A 648 -14.37 -16.19 -14.85
CA TYR A 648 -14.07 -17.58 -15.19
C TYR A 648 -13.21 -17.66 -16.46
N ASP A 649 -12.49 -18.77 -16.60
CA ASP A 649 -11.77 -19.08 -17.83
C ASP A 649 -12.78 -19.50 -18.91
N ALA A 650 -12.53 -19.07 -20.14
CA ALA A 650 -13.40 -19.35 -21.28
C ALA A 650 -12.59 -19.75 -22.51
N THR A 651 -13.10 -20.74 -23.25
CA THR A 651 -12.49 -21.27 -24.50
C THR A 651 -13.53 -21.35 -25.60
N THR A 652 -13.11 -21.20 -26.83
CA THR A 652 -13.92 -21.49 -28.03
C THR A 652 -13.70 -22.91 -28.48
N ASN A 653 -14.76 -23.57 -28.97
CA ASN A 653 -14.66 -24.86 -29.64
C ASN A 653 -14.01 -24.70 -31.03
#